data_f4064d569c46eef47d3e82a17a66b5b3
#
_entry.id   f4064d569c46eef47d3e82a17a66b5b3
#
_cell.length_a   1.000
_cell.length_b   1.000
_cell.length_c   1.000
_cell.angle_alpha   90.00
_cell.angle_beta   90.00
_cell.angle_gamma   90.00
#
_symmetry.space_group_name_H-M   'P 1'
#
loop_
_entity.id
_entity.type
_entity.pdbx_description
1 polymer ?
#
loop_
_entity_poly.entity_id
_entity_poly.type
_entity_poly.pdbx_seq_one_letter_code
_entity_poly.pdbx_strand_id
1 'polypeptide(L)'
;MVILPPLKTNHTAIMKKYLVPVLIWLGTALPAMAQNGTEDPVLFTVAGEPVTRSEFLYVYQKNNPTKQGDFSEASLQEYLDLYINFKLKVAEAHALRIDTTRKVREELDKYGDQLIKSNFDKEVLEAAILKHYDRMGTERLVYHVMQGLGKESTPADSAAALAKINEAWEKVQKGADFENTAREYSSDPNISASGGRVGWVTGFSIPDMRFEDMAFETKVGGVSPVFLTKYGYHFLLVKEERPASGQVHVQHILIKTNPKDDNAANTRQEALADSIYFMLMNGADFNELCDRYSDDQGTAKRGGQLDWFGVGKMVQPFEEAAFSLKNPGDISKPVKTAYGWHIIRLQEKRGIAPFEDARVDIKSRIERTSQYSELRNDYVSKVKQTYKFMEYPDNIAAVVATLDSTFLNNEWSADKAKGMDKPVFTIGSKTYTQDDLAITLQVKQRTSRDRDIQGKFRSIYEASRDNMLIEYDMSARNEDFRRLMQEYRDGIPLFALLEQKVWTAAAQDTAGLEAFYDMHKSDYMWEERVDASIYKCADAATAKAVRKMVKKNTADSLILQKMNTDSVVVVNIEHNKFLNGQNSNVDAMNKKPGMSEDILGSNGNITFIKLHSVIPPMPKTLKEARGYVISDYQDQLEQEWITSLREKYPVVVNEKVFNSMVQ
;
A
#
# COMPACT_ATOMS: atom_id res chain seq x y z
N MET A 1 -6.46 3.45 5.95
CA MET A 1 -7.16 2.55 6.89
C MET A 1 -6.83 1.12 6.48
N VAL A 2 -5.74 0.55 7.01
CA VAL A 2 -5.35 -0.84 6.73
C VAL A 2 -6.00 -1.69 7.80
N ILE A 3 -7.04 -2.40 7.41
CA ILE A 3 -7.74 -3.38 8.25
C ILE A 3 -6.89 -4.65 8.25
N LEU A 4 -6.31 -4.97 9.39
CA LEU A 4 -5.76 -6.30 9.66
C LEU A 4 -6.90 -7.33 9.65
N PRO A 5 -6.72 -8.53 9.06
CA PRO A 5 -7.74 -9.56 9.10
C PRO A 5 -8.00 -10.01 10.55
N PRO A 6 -9.24 -10.37 10.91
CA PRO A 6 -9.56 -10.74 12.28
C PRO A 6 -8.92 -12.09 12.62
N LEU A 7 -7.92 -12.05 13.50
CA LEU A 7 -7.48 -13.23 14.24
C LEU A 7 -8.62 -13.67 15.16
N LYS A 8 -9.22 -14.81 14.86
CA LYS A 8 -10.18 -15.47 15.74
C LYS A 8 -9.49 -15.88 17.03
N THR A 9 -10.14 -15.55 18.15
CA THR A 9 -9.95 -15.95 19.55
C THR A 9 -9.01 -15.10 20.42
N ASN A 10 -9.62 -14.45 21.39
CA ASN A 10 -9.19 -14.01 22.74
C ASN A 10 -7.78 -13.38 22.98
N HIS A 11 -7.02 -12.98 21.96
CA HIS A 11 -5.73 -12.31 22.13
C HIS A 11 -5.81 -10.77 22.32
N THR A 12 -7.00 -10.18 22.24
CA THR A 12 -7.17 -8.72 22.26
C THR A 12 -6.92 -8.07 23.63
N ALA A 13 -7.00 -8.83 24.71
CA ALA A 13 -6.73 -8.32 26.07
C ALA A 13 -5.23 -8.38 26.42
N ILE A 14 -4.51 -9.37 25.89
CA ILE A 14 -3.07 -9.56 26.12
C ILE A 14 -2.25 -8.58 25.31
N MET A 15 -2.70 -8.24 24.09
CA MET A 15 -2.00 -7.28 23.21
C MET A 15 -1.94 -5.84 23.77
N LYS A 16 -2.83 -5.44 24.68
CA LYS A 16 -2.81 -4.10 25.27
C LYS A 16 -1.69 -3.86 26.28
N LYS A 17 -1.09 -4.91 26.83
CA LYS A 17 -0.07 -4.80 27.88
C LYS A 17 1.37 -4.81 27.30
N TYR A 18 1.58 -5.34 26.09
CA TYR A 18 2.92 -5.62 25.53
C TYR A 18 3.19 -5.01 24.16
N LEU A 19 2.19 -4.44 23.50
CA LEU A 19 2.41 -3.67 22.29
C LEU A 19 2.66 -2.21 22.68
N VAL A 20 3.88 -1.77 22.48
CA VAL A 20 4.11 -0.38 22.10
C VAL A 20 3.15 -0.15 20.91
N PRO A 21 2.10 0.65 21.04
CA PRO A 21 1.12 0.75 19.98
C PRO A 21 1.78 1.37 18.74
N VAL A 22 2.04 0.56 17.72
CA VAL A 22 2.32 1.05 16.38
C VAL A 22 1.00 1.59 15.82
N LEU A 23 0.54 2.70 16.39
CA LEU A 23 -0.58 3.48 15.90
C LEU A 23 -0.02 4.48 14.88
N ILE A 24 -0.25 4.19 13.60
CA ILE A 24 -0.09 5.17 12.52
C ILE A 24 -1.04 6.33 12.80
N TRP A 25 -0.53 7.41 13.35
CA TRP A 25 -1.18 8.70 13.37
C TRP A 25 -0.55 9.60 12.31
N LEU A 26 -1.28 9.83 11.24
CA LEU A 26 -1.03 10.92 10.29
C LEU A 26 -1.42 12.24 10.97
N GLY A 27 -0.46 13.14 11.08
CA GLY A 27 -0.73 14.57 11.15
C GLY A 27 -0.49 15.24 12.48
N THR A 28 0.56 15.94 12.57
CA THR A 28 0.77 17.37 12.79
C THR A 28 2.28 17.59 12.95
N ALA A 29 2.83 18.38 12.03
CA ALA A 29 4.23 18.79 12.10
C ALA A 29 4.48 19.57 13.40
N LEU A 30 5.26 19.00 14.31
CA LEU A 30 5.91 19.75 15.36
C LEU A 30 7.05 20.58 14.73
N PRO A 31 7.24 21.84 15.13
CA PRO A 31 8.30 22.65 14.55
C PRO A 31 9.67 22.01 14.84
N ALA A 32 10.43 21.78 13.77
CA ALA A 32 11.82 21.37 13.86
C ALA A 32 12.58 22.45 14.63
N MET A 33 12.98 22.17 15.86
CA MET A 33 14.01 22.96 16.52
C MET A 33 15.33 22.71 15.78
N ALA A 34 15.82 23.73 15.11
CA ALA A 34 17.15 23.74 14.48
C ALA A 34 18.20 23.44 15.55
N GLN A 35 18.83 22.27 15.48
CA GLN A 35 19.95 21.92 16.35
C GLN A 35 21.23 22.56 15.82
N ASN A 36 21.76 23.45 16.64
CA ASN A 36 23.19 23.83 16.60
C ASN A 36 24.03 22.60 16.94
N GLY A 37 25.10 22.35 16.16
CA GLY A 37 25.94 21.17 16.14
C GLY A 37 26.64 20.79 17.44
N THR A 38 25.89 20.24 18.41
CA THR A 38 26.42 19.45 19.52
C THR A 38 25.97 18.01 19.30
N GLU A 39 26.91 17.06 19.39
CA GLU A 39 26.60 15.63 19.31
C GLU A 39 25.46 15.29 20.30
N ASP A 40 24.47 14.50 19.84
CA ASP A 40 23.35 14.06 20.69
C ASP A 40 23.90 13.13 21.79
N PRO A 41 23.82 13.50 23.07
CA PRO A 41 24.51 12.76 24.12
C PRO A 41 23.93 11.37 24.31
N VAL A 42 24.80 10.37 24.50
CA VAL A 42 24.41 9.00 24.82
C VAL A 42 23.81 8.97 26.22
N LEU A 43 22.56 8.51 26.33
CA LEU A 43 21.83 8.35 27.58
C LEU A 43 22.20 7.03 28.28
N PHE A 44 22.24 5.93 27.52
CA PHE A 44 22.71 4.63 28.03
C PHE A 44 23.24 3.77 26.90
N THR A 45 23.94 2.68 27.27
CA THR A 45 24.36 1.64 26.33
C THR A 45 23.84 0.29 26.75
N VAL A 46 23.50 -0.56 25.79
CA VAL A 46 23.14 -1.97 25.98
C VAL A 46 24.00 -2.82 25.06
N ALA A 47 24.73 -3.80 25.60
CA ALA A 47 25.66 -4.63 24.84
C ALA A 47 26.70 -3.81 24.03
N GLY A 48 27.03 -2.60 24.47
CA GLY A 48 27.92 -1.66 23.78
C GLY A 48 27.24 -0.74 22.76
N GLU A 49 26.00 -1.00 22.38
CA GLU A 49 25.24 -0.16 21.46
C GLU A 49 24.65 1.07 22.18
N PRO A 50 24.88 2.29 21.66
CA PRO A 50 24.43 3.51 22.31
C PRO A 50 22.96 3.80 22.00
N VAL A 51 22.26 4.32 23.02
CA VAL A 51 20.95 4.96 22.90
C VAL A 51 21.09 6.41 23.29
N THR A 52 20.71 7.31 22.38
CA THR A 52 20.86 8.75 22.61
C THR A 52 19.69 9.35 23.37
N ARG A 53 19.91 10.55 23.92
CA ARG A 53 18.85 11.31 24.61
C ARG A 53 17.67 11.60 23.69
N SER A 54 17.92 12.00 22.44
CA SER A 54 16.84 12.32 21.50
C SER A 54 16.02 11.09 21.10
N GLU A 55 16.67 9.94 20.93
CA GLU A 55 15.98 8.66 20.68
C GLU A 55 15.05 8.31 21.85
N PHE A 56 15.55 8.36 23.07
CA PHE A 56 14.77 8.07 24.27
C PHE A 56 13.57 9.02 24.43
N LEU A 57 13.79 10.34 24.31
CA LEU A 57 12.72 11.33 24.43
C LEU A 57 11.65 11.17 23.35
N TYR A 58 12.05 10.83 22.12
CA TYR A 58 11.10 10.55 21.05
C TYR A 58 10.18 9.40 21.40
N VAL A 59 10.73 8.25 21.81
CA VAL A 59 9.92 7.08 22.16
C VAL A 59 9.11 7.28 23.43
N TYR A 60 9.65 8.02 24.41
CA TYR A 60 8.95 8.40 25.63
C TYR A 60 7.69 9.22 25.32
N GLN A 61 7.82 10.27 24.53
CA GLN A 61 6.70 11.14 24.15
C GLN A 61 5.67 10.42 23.27
N LYS A 62 6.14 9.62 22.32
CA LYS A 62 5.28 8.84 21.44
C LYS A 62 4.40 7.84 22.18
N ASN A 63 4.95 7.17 23.19
CA ASN A 63 4.28 6.10 23.92
C ASN A 63 3.50 6.57 25.16
N ASN A 64 3.67 7.83 25.57
CA ASN A 64 2.97 8.44 26.70
C ASN A 64 2.10 9.65 26.29
N PRO A 65 1.12 9.49 25.37
CA PRO A 65 0.33 10.61 24.87
C PRO A 65 -0.51 11.29 25.96
N THR A 66 -0.84 10.59 27.04
CA THR A 66 -1.58 11.11 28.18
C THR A 66 -0.69 11.83 29.21
N LYS A 67 0.62 11.61 29.16
CA LYS A 67 1.65 12.23 30.01
C LYS A 67 2.54 13.17 29.20
N GLN A 68 2.06 13.75 28.11
CA GLN A 68 2.83 14.74 27.34
C GLN A 68 3.21 15.91 28.25
N GLY A 69 4.54 16.07 28.48
CA GLY A 69 5.09 17.11 29.37
C GLY A 69 5.33 16.68 30.82
N ASP A 70 5.05 15.43 31.18
CA ASP A 70 5.49 14.89 32.48
C ASP A 70 6.94 14.38 32.37
N PHE A 71 7.89 15.25 32.66
CA PHE A 71 9.30 14.95 32.75
C PHE A 71 9.81 14.80 34.17
N SER A 72 8.93 14.37 35.09
CA SER A 72 9.33 14.06 36.47
C SER A 72 10.32 12.89 36.48
N GLU A 73 11.23 12.90 37.46
CA GLU A 73 12.24 11.85 37.65
C GLU A 73 11.60 10.47 37.70
N ALA A 74 10.50 10.30 38.45
CA ALA A 74 9.80 9.02 38.59
C ALA A 74 9.24 8.51 37.26
N SER A 75 8.62 9.37 36.42
CA SER A 75 8.05 8.99 35.14
C SER A 75 9.14 8.63 34.14
N LEU A 76 10.23 9.41 34.09
CA LEU A 76 11.37 9.14 33.23
C LEU A 76 12.11 7.86 33.63
N GLN A 77 12.28 7.60 34.94
CA GLN A 77 12.96 6.42 35.45
C GLN A 77 12.15 5.14 35.14
N GLU A 78 10.84 5.17 35.38
CA GLU A 78 9.95 4.05 35.05
C GLU A 78 10.07 3.67 33.56
N TYR A 79 10.04 4.70 32.70
CA TYR A 79 10.13 4.46 31.27
C TYR A 79 11.54 4.06 30.81
N LEU A 80 12.59 4.58 31.44
CA LEU A 80 13.98 4.20 31.18
C LEU A 80 14.19 2.70 31.44
N ASP A 81 13.69 2.20 32.56
CA ASP A 81 13.79 0.75 32.88
C ASP A 81 13.04 -0.11 31.87
N LEU A 82 11.85 0.30 31.44
CA LEU A 82 11.10 -0.38 30.38
C LEU A 82 11.86 -0.38 29.05
N TYR A 83 12.46 0.75 28.69
CA TYR A 83 13.18 0.90 27.42
C TYR A 83 14.52 0.15 27.43
N ILE A 84 15.24 0.10 28.56
CA ILE A 84 16.42 -0.76 28.73
C ILE A 84 16.04 -2.22 28.55
N ASN A 85 14.95 -2.70 29.18
CA ASN A 85 14.49 -4.07 29.03
C ASN A 85 14.09 -4.40 27.57
N PHE A 86 13.49 -3.43 26.86
CA PHE A 86 13.23 -3.57 25.44
C PHE A 86 14.54 -3.75 24.65
N LYS A 87 15.53 -2.86 24.84
CA LYS A 87 16.82 -2.91 24.12
C LYS A 87 17.64 -4.17 24.45
N LEU A 88 17.56 -4.68 25.69
CA LEU A 88 18.17 -5.96 26.05
C LEU A 88 17.62 -7.13 25.23
N LYS A 89 16.30 -7.18 25.10
CA LYS A 89 15.61 -8.20 24.31
C LYS A 89 15.93 -8.09 22.81
N VAL A 90 16.03 -6.85 22.30
CA VAL A 90 16.47 -6.57 20.92
C VAL A 90 17.91 -7.04 20.70
N ALA A 91 18.82 -6.75 21.62
CA ALA A 91 20.20 -7.21 21.55
C ALA A 91 20.29 -8.74 21.47
N GLU A 92 19.47 -9.44 22.29
CA GLU A 92 19.40 -10.90 22.24
C GLU A 92 18.86 -11.42 20.89
N ALA A 93 17.82 -10.77 20.34
CA ALA A 93 17.27 -11.16 19.04
C ALA A 93 18.30 -11.02 17.91
N HIS A 94 19.11 -9.98 17.92
CA HIS A 94 20.23 -9.81 16.98
C HIS A 94 21.36 -10.81 17.22
N ALA A 95 21.75 -11.05 18.47
CA ALA A 95 22.79 -12.03 18.82
C ALA A 95 22.40 -13.45 18.38
N LEU A 96 21.12 -13.78 18.44
CA LEU A 96 20.56 -15.06 17.96
C LEU A 96 20.25 -15.05 16.46
N ARG A 97 20.53 -13.94 15.75
CA ARG A 97 20.26 -13.77 14.31
C ARG A 97 18.80 -14.05 13.93
N ILE A 98 17.84 -13.71 14.81
CA ILE A 98 16.41 -13.90 14.55
C ILE A 98 15.98 -13.06 13.34
N ASP A 99 16.57 -11.88 13.16
CA ASP A 99 16.39 -10.97 12.04
C ASP A 99 16.79 -11.56 10.68
N THR A 100 17.60 -12.62 10.65
CA THR A 100 18.00 -13.32 9.42
C THR A 100 17.12 -14.53 9.10
N THR A 101 16.25 -14.94 10.03
CA THR A 101 15.32 -16.04 9.78
C THR A 101 14.35 -15.66 8.67
N ARG A 102 13.97 -16.64 7.85
CA ARG A 102 13.14 -16.40 6.68
C ARG A 102 11.82 -15.71 7.02
N LYS A 103 11.09 -16.19 8.05
CA LYS A 103 9.79 -15.62 8.46
C LYS A 103 9.94 -14.14 8.82
N VAL A 104 10.92 -13.82 9.65
CA VAL A 104 11.15 -12.45 10.14
C VAL A 104 11.61 -11.54 9.00
N ARG A 105 12.50 -12.04 8.13
CA ARG A 105 12.99 -11.25 6.99
C ARG A 105 11.89 -10.95 5.95
N GLU A 106 11.04 -11.94 5.63
CA GLU A 106 9.89 -11.72 4.75
C GLU A 106 8.96 -10.63 5.31
N GLU A 107 8.78 -10.59 6.62
CA GLU A 107 7.95 -9.58 7.29
C GLU A 107 8.61 -8.20 7.29
N LEU A 108 9.91 -8.13 7.65
CA LEU A 108 10.71 -6.90 7.59
C LEU A 108 10.73 -6.29 6.18
N ASP A 109 11.00 -7.11 5.16
CA ASP A 109 11.02 -6.67 3.77
C ASP A 109 9.65 -6.15 3.32
N LYS A 110 8.57 -6.83 3.70
CA LYS A 110 7.20 -6.40 3.37
C LYS A 110 6.88 -5.01 3.94
N TYR A 111 7.15 -4.79 5.22
CA TYR A 111 6.89 -3.49 5.85
C TYR A 111 7.85 -2.41 5.35
N GLY A 112 9.13 -2.75 5.17
CA GLY A 112 10.13 -1.85 4.60
C GLY A 112 9.75 -1.41 3.19
N ASP A 113 9.41 -2.35 2.30
CA ASP A 113 8.98 -2.06 0.92
C ASP A 113 7.71 -1.18 0.88
N GLN A 114 6.74 -1.42 1.79
CA GLN A 114 5.55 -0.58 1.92
C GLN A 114 5.88 0.84 2.37
N LEU A 115 6.77 0.99 3.34
CA LEU A 115 7.18 2.29 3.84
C LEU A 115 7.97 3.09 2.80
N ILE A 116 8.91 2.42 2.11
CA ILE A 116 9.66 2.99 0.99
C ILE A 116 8.69 3.46 -0.10
N LYS A 117 7.77 2.60 -0.54
CA LYS A 117 6.78 2.94 -1.56
C LYS A 117 5.90 4.12 -1.14
N SER A 118 5.40 4.12 0.10
CA SER A 118 4.54 5.20 0.61
C SER A 118 5.25 6.55 0.61
N ASN A 119 6.52 6.61 1.04
CA ASN A 119 7.30 7.84 1.05
C ASN A 119 7.71 8.27 -0.36
N PHE A 120 8.10 7.32 -1.23
CA PHE A 120 8.39 7.59 -2.64
C PHE A 120 7.15 8.16 -3.36
N ASP A 121 5.98 7.56 -3.15
CA ASP A 121 4.73 8.04 -3.73
C ASP A 121 4.41 9.46 -3.24
N LYS A 122 4.59 9.74 -1.96
CA LYS A 122 4.34 11.07 -1.37
C LYS A 122 5.30 12.14 -1.89
N GLU A 123 6.56 11.81 -2.10
CA GLU A 123 7.60 12.77 -2.46
C GLU A 123 7.77 12.91 -3.98
N VAL A 124 7.89 11.79 -4.69
CA VAL A 124 8.25 11.76 -6.11
C VAL A 124 7.04 11.62 -7.02
N LEU A 125 6.15 10.69 -6.71
CA LEU A 125 4.97 10.46 -7.54
C LEU A 125 4.00 11.64 -7.43
N GLU A 126 3.81 12.25 -6.26
CA GLU A 126 2.93 13.41 -6.10
C GLU A 126 3.44 14.62 -6.88
N ALA A 127 4.75 14.85 -6.89
CA ALA A 127 5.36 15.90 -7.72
C ALA A 127 5.13 15.64 -9.22
N ALA A 128 5.21 14.38 -9.67
CA ALA A 128 4.91 14.01 -11.04
C ALA A 128 3.41 14.21 -11.38
N ILE A 129 2.52 13.87 -10.44
CA ILE A 129 1.07 14.09 -10.60
C ILE A 129 0.76 15.57 -10.78
N LEU A 130 1.32 16.45 -9.94
CA LEU A 130 1.16 17.90 -10.06
C LEU A 130 1.69 18.42 -11.39
N LYS A 131 2.91 17.99 -11.79
CA LYS A 131 3.51 18.36 -13.08
C LYS A 131 2.59 18.00 -14.28
N HIS A 132 2.00 16.82 -14.25
CA HIS A 132 1.06 16.40 -15.31
C HIS A 132 -0.25 17.18 -15.27
N TYR A 133 -0.79 17.44 -14.08
CA TYR A 133 -1.98 18.24 -13.94
C TYR A 133 -1.80 19.66 -14.50
N ASP A 134 -0.69 20.31 -14.18
CA ASP A 134 -0.34 21.63 -14.72
C ASP A 134 -0.27 21.60 -16.25
N ARG A 135 0.36 20.56 -16.82
CA ARG A 135 0.44 20.37 -18.26
C ARG A 135 -0.92 20.13 -18.92
N MET A 136 -1.86 19.47 -18.21
CA MET A 136 -3.23 19.31 -18.70
C MET A 136 -3.95 20.68 -18.85
N GLY A 137 -3.50 21.71 -18.11
CA GLY A 137 -4.02 23.08 -18.19
C GLY A 137 -3.62 23.85 -19.45
N THR A 138 -2.67 23.32 -20.22
CA THR A 138 -2.05 24.03 -21.34
C THR A 138 -1.93 23.11 -22.56
N GLU A 139 -2.10 23.68 -23.74
CA GLU A 139 -1.85 23.03 -25.02
C GLU A 139 -0.75 23.75 -25.78
N ARG A 140 0.24 22.97 -26.28
CA ARG A 140 1.36 23.48 -27.07
C ARG A 140 1.33 22.94 -28.49
N LEU A 141 1.40 23.81 -29.47
CA LEU A 141 1.50 23.42 -30.88
C LEU A 141 2.94 23.03 -31.18
N VAL A 142 3.15 21.73 -31.42
CA VAL A 142 4.47 21.14 -31.55
C VAL A 142 4.71 20.63 -32.97
N TYR A 143 5.91 20.86 -33.45
CA TYR A 143 6.48 20.27 -34.67
C TYR A 143 7.73 19.51 -34.29
N HIS A 144 8.06 18.41 -35.01
CA HIS A 144 9.27 17.66 -34.74
C HIS A 144 10.02 17.21 -36.01
N VAL A 145 11.30 16.94 -35.82
CA VAL A 145 12.13 16.18 -36.73
C VAL A 145 12.55 14.91 -36.02
N MET A 146 12.46 13.75 -36.67
CA MET A 146 12.80 12.44 -36.08
C MET A 146 13.79 11.68 -36.96
N GLN A 147 14.77 11.02 -36.34
CA GLN A 147 15.53 9.92 -36.94
C GLN A 147 15.21 8.67 -36.17
N GLY A 148 14.37 7.81 -36.80
CA GLY A 148 13.84 6.60 -36.18
C GLY A 148 14.92 5.55 -35.92
N LEU A 149 14.78 4.83 -34.78
CA LEU A 149 15.57 3.67 -34.44
C LEU A 149 14.62 2.50 -34.17
N GLY A 150 14.88 1.39 -34.84
CA GLY A 150 14.14 0.14 -34.62
C GLY A 150 14.72 -0.69 -33.48
N LYS A 151 14.02 -1.74 -33.08
CA LYS A 151 14.51 -2.68 -32.03
C LYS A 151 15.81 -3.41 -32.45
N GLU A 152 16.03 -3.57 -33.71
CA GLU A 152 17.21 -4.25 -34.30
C GLU A 152 18.35 -3.28 -34.64
N SER A 153 18.21 -1.97 -34.30
CA SER A 153 19.23 -0.95 -34.63
C SER A 153 20.53 -1.21 -33.88
N THR A 154 21.63 -1.21 -34.61
CA THR A 154 22.99 -1.38 -34.10
C THR A 154 23.52 -0.06 -33.50
N PRO A 155 24.61 -0.09 -32.71
CA PRO A 155 25.31 1.14 -32.27
C PRO A 155 25.75 2.04 -33.44
N ALA A 156 26.08 1.44 -34.61
CA ALA A 156 26.45 2.20 -35.80
C ALA A 156 25.22 2.92 -36.40
N ASP A 157 24.04 2.27 -36.44
CA ASP A 157 22.80 2.92 -36.86
C ASP A 157 22.41 4.06 -35.97
N SER A 158 22.57 3.88 -34.65
CA SER A 158 22.32 4.95 -33.65
C SER A 158 23.26 6.14 -33.85
N ALA A 159 24.56 5.90 -34.10
CA ALA A 159 25.51 6.94 -34.36
C ALA A 159 25.20 7.71 -35.67
N ALA A 160 24.82 6.98 -36.75
CA ALA A 160 24.40 7.59 -38.00
C ALA A 160 23.14 8.43 -37.87
N ALA A 161 22.13 7.94 -37.13
CA ALA A 161 20.89 8.67 -36.84
C ALA A 161 21.18 9.94 -36.03
N LEU A 162 22.07 9.86 -35.00
CA LEU A 162 22.47 11.00 -34.21
C LEU A 162 23.21 12.05 -35.05
N ALA A 163 24.12 11.63 -35.94
CA ALA A 163 24.82 12.57 -36.82
C ALA A 163 23.85 13.32 -37.74
N LYS A 164 22.90 12.60 -38.36
CA LYS A 164 21.91 13.17 -39.26
C LYS A 164 20.93 14.12 -38.57
N ILE A 165 20.48 13.77 -37.38
CA ILE A 165 19.57 14.65 -36.62
C ILE A 165 20.28 15.91 -36.15
N ASN A 166 21.56 15.83 -35.75
CA ASN A 166 22.36 16.98 -35.37
C ASN A 166 22.60 17.93 -36.58
N GLU A 167 22.86 17.40 -37.77
CA GLU A 167 22.97 18.22 -38.99
C GLU A 167 21.68 19.00 -39.25
N ALA A 168 20.52 18.35 -39.15
CA ALA A 168 19.22 18.99 -39.27
C ALA A 168 19.02 20.08 -38.23
N TRP A 169 19.37 19.76 -36.97
CA TRP A 169 19.26 20.70 -35.85
C TRP A 169 20.12 21.95 -36.07
N GLU A 170 21.38 21.77 -36.48
CA GLU A 170 22.28 22.90 -36.80
C GLU A 170 21.74 23.77 -37.94
N LYS A 171 21.16 23.18 -38.98
CA LYS A 171 20.53 23.96 -40.07
C LYS A 171 19.42 24.87 -39.51
N VAL A 172 18.54 24.34 -38.65
CA VAL A 172 17.46 25.12 -38.02
C VAL A 172 18.05 26.20 -37.10
N GLN A 173 19.08 25.90 -36.32
CA GLN A 173 19.77 26.90 -35.48
C GLN A 173 20.39 28.04 -36.29
N LYS A 174 20.78 27.78 -37.57
CA LYS A 174 21.32 28.79 -38.51
C LYS A 174 20.21 29.54 -39.27
N GLY A 175 18.93 29.32 -38.92
CA GLY A 175 17.79 30.03 -39.48
C GLY A 175 17.09 29.36 -40.67
N ALA A 176 17.36 28.08 -40.94
CA ALA A 176 16.61 27.33 -41.94
C ALA A 176 15.16 27.13 -41.47
N ASP A 177 14.23 27.12 -42.44
CA ASP A 177 12.83 26.83 -42.15
C ASP A 177 12.63 25.44 -41.58
N PHE A 178 11.89 25.36 -40.47
CA PHE A 178 11.72 24.13 -39.73
C PHE A 178 10.96 23.05 -40.52
N GLU A 179 9.86 23.42 -41.18
CA GLU A 179 9.02 22.47 -41.92
C GLU A 179 9.75 21.89 -43.14
N ASN A 180 10.53 22.74 -43.86
CA ASN A 180 11.36 22.29 -44.99
C ASN A 180 12.49 21.37 -44.48
N THR A 181 13.13 21.70 -43.38
CA THR A 181 14.15 20.83 -42.75
C THR A 181 13.53 19.51 -42.29
N ALA A 182 12.32 19.54 -41.74
CA ALA A 182 11.61 18.33 -41.36
C ALA A 182 11.35 17.41 -42.57
N ARG A 183 10.88 17.99 -43.72
CA ARG A 183 10.66 17.20 -44.92
C ARG A 183 11.94 16.62 -45.51
N GLU A 184 13.08 17.31 -45.39
CA GLU A 184 14.38 16.87 -45.88
C GLU A 184 15.02 15.76 -45.01
N TYR A 185 14.91 15.90 -43.69
CA TYR A 185 15.67 15.09 -42.75
C TYR A 185 14.86 14.06 -41.97
N SER A 186 13.55 14.28 -41.73
CA SER A 186 12.80 13.41 -40.85
C SER A 186 12.50 12.06 -41.51
N SER A 187 12.60 11.00 -40.72
CA SER A 187 12.17 9.66 -41.07
C SER A 187 10.72 9.34 -40.65
N ASP A 188 9.97 10.33 -40.21
CA ASP A 188 8.55 10.15 -39.87
C ASP A 188 7.77 9.75 -41.16
N PRO A 189 7.03 8.64 -41.15
CA PRO A 189 6.26 8.18 -42.32
C PRO A 189 5.26 9.23 -42.82
N ASN A 190 4.77 10.11 -41.99
CA ASN A 190 3.77 11.13 -42.31
C ASN A 190 4.39 12.48 -42.72
N ILE A 191 5.71 12.60 -42.76
CA ILE A 191 6.44 13.86 -42.88
C ILE A 191 6.02 14.68 -44.10
N SER A 192 5.76 14.03 -45.22
CA SER A 192 5.39 14.68 -46.50
C SER A 192 4.08 15.49 -46.37
N ALA A 193 3.12 14.93 -45.61
CA ALA A 193 1.83 15.56 -45.39
C ALA A 193 1.86 16.54 -44.21
N SER A 194 2.54 16.17 -43.09
CA SER A 194 2.53 16.92 -41.84
C SER A 194 3.54 18.07 -41.81
N GLY A 195 4.63 17.98 -42.59
CA GLY A 195 5.77 18.91 -42.47
C GLY A 195 6.40 18.91 -41.06
N GLY A 196 6.27 17.79 -40.36
CA GLY A 196 6.73 17.62 -38.98
C GLY A 196 5.72 18.06 -37.91
N ARG A 197 4.53 18.50 -38.29
CA ARG A 197 3.50 18.92 -37.32
C ARG A 197 2.98 17.71 -36.55
N VAL A 198 3.18 17.72 -35.23
CA VAL A 198 2.61 16.76 -34.28
C VAL A 198 1.18 17.14 -33.90
N GLY A 199 0.92 18.42 -33.82
CA GLY A 199 -0.36 19.00 -33.38
C GLY A 199 -0.29 19.62 -31.99
N TRP A 200 -1.45 19.79 -31.38
CA TRP A 200 -1.55 20.28 -30.02
C TRP A 200 -1.22 19.20 -29.02
N VAL A 201 -0.26 19.46 -28.15
CA VAL A 201 0.24 18.54 -27.13
C VAL A 201 -0.15 19.09 -25.76
N THR A 202 -0.73 18.23 -24.93
CA THR A 202 -1.08 18.50 -23.54
C THR A 202 -0.64 17.32 -22.67
N GLY A 203 -0.81 17.40 -21.35
CA GLY A 203 -0.48 16.29 -20.45
C GLY A 203 -1.13 14.96 -20.87
N PHE A 204 -0.35 13.91 -20.98
CA PHE A 204 -0.74 12.56 -21.44
C PHE A 204 -1.30 12.45 -22.87
N SER A 205 -1.15 13.46 -23.70
CA SER A 205 -1.55 13.36 -25.13
C SER A 205 -0.55 12.54 -25.95
N ILE A 206 0.73 12.54 -25.56
CA ILE A 206 1.82 11.81 -26.23
C ILE A 206 2.21 10.59 -25.38
N PRO A 207 2.39 9.38 -25.98
CA PRO A 207 2.74 8.17 -25.25
C PRO A 207 4.16 8.14 -24.69
N ASP A 208 5.03 9.05 -25.10
CA ASP A 208 6.43 9.12 -24.68
C ASP A 208 6.66 10.34 -23.78
N MET A 209 7.05 10.07 -22.52
CA MET A 209 7.25 11.10 -21.50
C MET A 209 8.38 12.05 -21.82
N ARG A 210 9.49 11.51 -22.39
CA ARG A 210 10.63 12.36 -22.74
C ARG A 210 10.26 13.36 -23.82
N PHE A 211 9.43 12.95 -24.78
CA PHE A 211 8.90 13.85 -25.79
C PHE A 211 7.99 14.93 -25.17
N GLU A 212 7.09 14.52 -24.28
CA GLU A 212 6.21 15.45 -23.57
C GLU A 212 7.02 16.43 -22.69
N ASP A 213 8.02 15.92 -21.95
CA ASP A 213 8.91 16.78 -21.18
C ASP A 213 9.58 17.84 -22.06
N MET A 214 10.16 17.45 -23.18
CA MET A 214 10.79 18.39 -24.09
C MET A 214 9.81 19.40 -24.67
N ALA A 215 8.58 18.98 -24.97
CA ALA A 215 7.53 19.89 -25.45
C ALA A 215 7.17 20.97 -24.44
N PHE A 216 7.21 20.65 -23.12
CA PHE A 216 6.89 21.60 -22.05
C PHE A 216 8.12 22.35 -21.48
N GLU A 217 9.32 21.81 -21.62
CA GLU A 217 10.56 22.48 -21.21
C GLU A 217 11.07 23.50 -22.25
N THR A 218 10.70 23.30 -23.53
CA THR A 218 11.10 24.21 -24.62
C THR A 218 10.25 25.47 -24.57
N LYS A 219 10.88 26.66 -24.68
CA LYS A 219 10.17 27.93 -24.74
C LYS A 219 9.30 28.04 -25.99
N VAL A 220 8.18 28.71 -25.90
CA VAL A 220 7.33 29.03 -27.06
C VAL A 220 8.13 29.84 -28.07
N GLY A 221 8.05 29.48 -29.35
CA GLY A 221 8.88 29.99 -30.44
C GLY A 221 10.29 29.38 -30.51
N GLY A 222 10.66 28.53 -29.56
CA GLY A 222 11.98 27.92 -29.47
C GLY A 222 12.09 26.49 -30.00
N VAL A 223 13.31 26.09 -30.30
CA VAL A 223 13.68 24.74 -30.73
C VAL A 223 14.42 24.02 -29.59
N SER A 224 14.02 22.79 -29.29
CA SER A 224 14.65 21.97 -28.25
C SER A 224 16.06 21.54 -28.64
N PRO A 225 16.93 21.13 -27.66
CA PRO A 225 18.09 20.32 -27.99
C PRO A 225 17.63 18.98 -28.61
N VAL A 226 18.59 18.26 -29.23
CA VAL A 226 18.38 16.89 -29.68
C VAL A 226 18.22 15.96 -28.45
N PHE A 227 17.21 15.09 -28.48
CA PHE A 227 16.94 14.13 -27.41
C PHE A 227 16.53 12.76 -27.96
N LEU A 228 16.71 11.73 -27.14
CA LEU A 228 16.41 10.33 -27.50
C LEU A 228 15.10 9.89 -26.83
N THR A 229 14.25 9.22 -27.60
CA THR A 229 13.08 8.48 -27.12
C THR A 229 13.19 7.01 -27.53
N LYS A 230 12.23 6.20 -27.13
CA LYS A 230 12.15 4.78 -27.60
C LYS A 230 11.94 4.64 -29.12
N TYR A 231 11.59 5.72 -29.81
CA TYR A 231 11.36 5.74 -31.26
C TYR A 231 12.58 6.21 -32.06
N GLY A 232 13.56 6.83 -31.41
CA GLY A 232 14.76 7.39 -32.04
C GLY A 232 15.11 8.77 -31.51
N TYR A 233 15.99 9.46 -32.25
CA TYR A 233 16.40 10.82 -31.94
C TYR A 233 15.41 11.85 -32.48
N HIS A 234 15.11 12.85 -31.68
CA HIS A 234 14.21 13.95 -32.02
C HIS A 234 14.81 15.29 -31.65
N PHE A 235 14.35 16.33 -32.31
CA PHE A 235 14.24 17.68 -31.74
C PHE A 235 12.89 18.27 -32.16
N LEU A 236 12.39 19.24 -31.43
CA LEU A 236 11.08 19.82 -31.65
C LEU A 236 11.09 21.34 -31.62
N LEU A 237 10.10 21.94 -32.29
CA LEU A 237 9.75 23.35 -32.22
C LEU A 237 8.40 23.48 -31.49
N VAL A 238 8.35 24.30 -30.47
CA VAL A 238 7.10 24.73 -29.84
C VAL A 238 6.66 26.04 -30.51
N LYS A 239 5.68 25.99 -31.40
CA LYS A 239 5.27 27.13 -32.21
C LYS A 239 4.38 28.09 -31.44
N GLU A 240 3.40 27.57 -30.71
CA GLU A 240 2.36 28.31 -30.01
C GLU A 240 1.99 27.61 -28.69
N GLU A 241 1.35 28.40 -27.81
CA GLU A 241 0.77 27.89 -26.56
C GLU A 241 -0.62 28.51 -26.37
N ARG A 242 -1.56 27.74 -25.82
CA ARG A 242 -2.89 28.21 -25.46
C ARG A 242 -3.41 27.51 -24.19
N PRO A 243 -4.40 28.08 -23.48
CA PRO A 243 -5.14 27.33 -22.45
C PRO A 243 -5.77 26.07 -23.05
N ALA A 244 -5.81 25.01 -22.25
CA ALA A 244 -6.34 23.75 -22.72
C ALA A 244 -7.81 23.83 -23.08
N SER A 245 -8.16 23.25 -24.23
CA SER A 245 -9.54 23.23 -24.80
C SER A 245 -10.45 22.26 -24.02
N GLY A 246 -9.90 21.43 -23.15
CA GLY A 246 -10.62 20.41 -22.38
C GLY A 246 -10.98 19.19 -23.21
N GLN A 247 -12.20 18.68 -23.04
CA GLN A 247 -12.72 17.52 -23.74
C GLN A 247 -14.08 17.83 -24.36
N VAL A 248 -14.36 17.18 -25.49
CA VAL A 248 -15.63 17.26 -26.18
C VAL A 248 -16.27 15.88 -26.31
N HIS A 249 -17.58 15.84 -26.20
CA HIS A 249 -18.44 14.71 -26.52
C HIS A 249 -19.26 15.11 -27.75
N VAL A 250 -19.11 14.34 -28.84
CA VAL A 250 -19.75 14.70 -30.12
C VAL A 250 -20.46 13.49 -30.73
N GLN A 251 -21.34 13.78 -31.67
CA GLN A 251 -21.85 12.82 -32.63
C GLN A 251 -21.26 13.13 -34.00
N HIS A 252 -21.09 12.14 -34.86
CA HIS A 252 -20.67 12.39 -36.23
C HIS A 252 -21.41 11.52 -37.24
N ILE A 253 -21.50 12.01 -38.45
CA ILE A 253 -21.90 11.27 -39.67
C ILE A 253 -20.66 11.19 -40.53
N LEU A 254 -20.25 9.98 -40.90
CA LEU A 254 -19.12 9.72 -41.81
C LEU A 254 -19.64 9.32 -43.20
N ILE A 255 -19.25 10.05 -44.24
CA ILE A 255 -19.36 9.64 -45.63
C ILE A 255 -17.99 9.22 -46.08
N LYS A 256 -17.76 7.90 -46.17
CA LYS A 256 -16.46 7.30 -46.41
C LYS A 256 -15.94 7.54 -47.82
N THR A 257 -14.66 7.86 -47.93
CA THR A 257 -13.97 7.93 -49.24
C THR A 257 -12.90 6.88 -49.32
N ASN A 258 -12.67 6.34 -50.53
CA ASN A 258 -11.59 5.39 -50.76
C ASN A 258 -10.42 6.13 -51.44
N PRO A 259 -9.16 5.92 -51.02
CA PRO A 259 -7.99 6.51 -51.69
C PRO A 259 -7.87 6.19 -53.20
N LYS A 260 -8.59 5.15 -53.65
CA LYS A 260 -8.62 4.73 -55.07
C LYS A 260 -9.81 5.34 -55.84
N ASP A 261 -10.68 6.14 -55.18
CA ASP A 261 -11.80 6.74 -55.80
C ASP A 261 -11.34 7.79 -56.85
N ASP A 262 -12.01 7.85 -57.97
CA ASP A 262 -11.79 8.89 -58.98
C ASP A 262 -12.34 10.25 -58.48
N ASN A 263 -12.00 11.32 -59.21
CA ASN A 263 -12.46 12.66 -58.85
C ASN A 263 -13.97 12.76 -58.86
N ALA A 264 -14.67 12.02 -59.74
CA ALA A 264 -16.13 12.07 -59.82
C ALA A 264 -16.80 11.39 -58.64
N ALA A 265 -16.20 10.30 -58.10
CA ALA A 265 -16.68 9.67 -56.89
C ALA A 265 -16.48 10.59 -55.65
N ASN A 266 -15.27 11.17 -55.50
CA ASN A 266 -14.99 12.12 -54.44
C ASN A 266 -15.95 13.32 -54.45
N THR A 267 -16.25 13.89 -55.63
CA THR A 267 -17.22 15.00 -55.77
C THR A 267 -18.64 14.57 -55.37
N ARG A 268 -19.06 13.34 -55.71
CA ARG A 268 -20.38 12.82 -55.27
C ARG A 268 -20.50 12.68 -53.78
N GLN A 269 -19.42 12.19 -53.11
CA GLN A 269 -19.40 12.06 -51.63
C GLN A 269 -19.41 13.40 -50.92
N GLU A 270 -18.69 14.40 -51.48
CA GLU A 270 -18.72 15.77 -51.00
C GLU A 270 -20.13 16.35 -51.13
N ALA A 271 -20.76 16.25 -52.30
CA ALA A 271 -22.12 16.73 -52.52
C ALA A 271 -23.16 16.03 -51.64
N LEU A 272 -22.94 14.73 -51.34
CA LEU A 272 -23.78 14.00 -50.38
C LEU A 272 -23.63 14.58 -48.96
N ALA A 273 -22.39 14.82 -48.52
CA ALA A 273 -22.12 15.41 -47.20
C ALA A 273 -22.72 16.81 -47.09
N ASP A 274 -22.59 17.64 -48.14
CA ASP A 274 -23.23 18.98 -48.19
C ASP A 274 -24.76 18.89 -48.15
N SER A 275 -25.35 17.91 -48.85
CA SER A 275 -26.80 17.69 -48.82
C SER A 275 -27.30 17.29 -47.44
N ILE A 276 -26.57 16.42 -46.74
CA ILE A 276 -26.90 16.03 -45.37
C ILE A 276 -26.75 17.21 -44.41
N TYR A 277 -25.69 17.98 -44.54
CA TYR A 277 -25.51 19.20 -43.75
C TYR A 277 -26.69 20.21 -44.00
N PHE A 278 -27.09 20.41 -45.24
CA PHE A 278 -28.23 21.25 -45.59
C PHE A 278 -29.54 20.73 -44.96
N MET A 279 -29.80 19.43 -44.99
CA MET A 279 -30.97 18.85 -44.33
C MET A 279 -30.93 19.09 -42.79
N LEU A 280 -29.78 18.92 -42.16
CA LEU A 280 -29.61 19.19 -40.73
C LEU A 280 -29.87 20.65 -40.37
N MET A 281 -29.37 21.57 -41.19
CA MET A 281 -29.60 23.01 -40.98
C MET A 281 -31.06 23.43 -41.20
N ASN A 282 -31.85 22.61 -41.92
CA ASN A 282 -33.29 22.78 -42.08
C ASN A 282 -34.13 21.95 -41.09
N GLY A 283 -33.51 21.45 -40.03
CA GLY A 283 -34.22 20.83 -38.89
C GLY A 283 -34.42 19.31 -38.98
N ALA A 284 -33.77 18.63 -39.92
CA ALA A 284 -33.81 17.17 -39.95
C ALA A 284 -33.13 16.56 -38.69
N ASP A 285 -33.61 15.41 -38.22
CA ASP A 285 -33.06 14.75 -37.08
C ASP A 285 -31.68 14.14 -37.36
N PHE A 286 -30.70 14.45 -36.51
CA PHE A 286 -29.32 13.99 -36.68
C PHE A 286 -29.18 12.47 -36.57
N ASN A 287 -29.94 11.86 -35.66
CA ASN A 287 -29.82 10.40 -35.44
C ASN A 287 -30.43 9.63 -36.61
N GLU A 288 -31.54 10.11 -37.18
CA GLU A 288 -32.17 9.53 -38.38
C GLU A 288 -31.22 9.62 -39.60
N LEU A 289 -30.59 10.77 -39.82
CA LEU A 289 -29.64 10.91 -40.90
C LEU A 289 -28.36 10.14 -40.66
N CYS A 290 -27.91 10.01 -39.42
CA CYS A 290 -26.76 9.20 -39.02
C CYS A 290 -27.01 7.70 -39.30
N ASP A 291 -28.16 7.17 -38.87
CA ASP A 291 -28.54 5.78 -39.11
C ASP A 291 -28.65 5.44 -40.60
N ARG A 292 -29.13 6.41 -41.38
CA ARG A 292 -29.38 6.25 -42.83
C ARG A 292 -28.13 6.42 -43.69
N TYR A 293 -27.23 7.30 -43.33
CA TYR A 293 -26.16 7.75 -44.25
C TYR A 293 -24.75 7.52 -43.72
N SER A 294 -24.56 7.27 -42.39
CA SER A 294 -23.22 7.16 -41.88
C SER A 294 -22.58 5.80 -42.21
N ASP A 295 -21.40 5.84 -42.78
CA ASP A 295 -20.56 4.68 -43.05
C ASP A 295 -19.76 4.20 -41.84
N ASP A 296 -19.84 4.90 -40.69
CA ASP A 296 -19.25 4.44 -39.44
C ASP A 296 -20.14 3.40 -38.74
N GLN A 297 -19.96 2.15 -39.13
CA GLN A 297 -20.73 1.01 -38.60
C GLN A 297 -20.65 0.89 -37.04
N GLY A 298 -19.60 1.39 -36.44
CA GLY A 298 -19.39 1.31 -34.99
C GLY A 298 -20.31 2.26 -34.20
N THR A 299 -20.68 3.39 -34.78
CA THR A 299 -21.43 4.46 -34.08
C THR A 299 -22.77 4.80 -34.73
N ALA A 300 -22.98 4.52 -36.02
CA ALA A 300 -24.19 4.92 -36.76
C ALA A 300 -25.49 4.60 -36.04
N LYS A 301 -25.66 3.33 -35.59
CA LYS A 301 -26.87 2.88 -34.88
C LYS A 301 -27.04 3.44 -33.46
N ARG A 302 -26.03 4.14 -32.95
CA ARG A 302 -26.05 4.86 -31.68
C ARG A 302 -26.07 6.38 -31.92
N GLY A 303 -26.56 6.83 -33.11
CA GLY A 303 -26.63 8.23 -33.48
C GLY A 303 -25.25 8.87 -33.71
N GLY A 304 -24.22 8.09 -34.04
CA GLY A 304 -22.88 8.59 -34.30
C GLY A 304 -22.10 9.05 -33.08
N GLN A 305 -22.50 8.63 -31.86
CA GLN A 305 -21.85 9.04 -30.62
C GLN A 305 -20.42 8.51 -30.49
N LEU A 306 -19.50 9.42 -30.22
CA LEU A 306 -18.11 9.12 -29.86
C LEU A 306 -17.90 9.32 -28.35
N ASP A 307 -16.96 8.57 -27.78
CA ASP A 307 -16.55 8.79 -26.39
C ASP A 307 -15.91 10.17 -26.22
N TRP A 308 -15.84 10.65 -24.98
CA TRP A 308 -15.14 11.89 -24.66
C TRP A 308 -13.69 11.86 -25.13
N PHE A 309 -13.26 12.90 -25.84
CA PHE A 309 -11.89 13.04 -26.28
C PHE A 309 -11.35 14.46 -26.10
N GLY A 310 -10.05 14.53 -25.80
CA GLY A 310 -9.25 15.76 -25.79
C GLY A 310 -8.37 15.84 -27.05
N VAL A 311 -7.53 16.86 -27.11
CA VAL A 311 -6.57 17.05 -28.21
C VAL A 311 -5.61 15.86 -28.35
N GLY A 312 -5.19 15.59 -29.61
CA GLY A 312 -4.28 14.49 -29.96
C GLY A 312 -4.92 13.11 -30.00
N LYS A 313 -6.25 13.00 -29.92
CA LYS A 313 -6.98 11.72 -29.96
C LYS A 313 -7.64 11.42 -31.30
N MET A 314 -7.99 12.45 -32.06
CA MET A 314 -8.63 12.34 -33.38
C MET A 314 -7.71 12.88 -34.47
N VAL A 315 -8.00 12.54 -35.72
CA VAL A 315 -7.29 13.15 -36.84
C VAL A 315 -7.52 14.66 -36.85
N GLN A 316 -6.47 15.43 -37.14
CA GLN A 316 -6.41 16.86 -36.97
C GLN A 316 -7.61 17.61 -37.53
N PRO A 317 -8.06 17.43 -38.81
CA PRO A 317 -9.20 18.22 -39.33
C PRO A 317 -10.51 17.95 -38.57
N PHE A 318 -10.72 16.71 -38.12
CA PHE A 318 -11.88 16.35 -37.32
C PHE A 318 -11.82 17.00 -35.94
N GLU A 319 -10.65 16.93 -35.30
CA GLU A 319 -10.42 17.51 -33.96
C GLU A 319 -10.63 19.04 -33.97
N GLU A 320 -10.01 19.72 -34.92
CA GLU A 320 -10.14 21.18 -35.04
C GLU A 320 -11.61 21.59 -35.27
N ALA A 321 -12.34 20.86 -36.11
CA ALA A 321 -13.75 21.12 -36.32
C ALA A 321 -14.57 20.87 -35.06
N ALA A 322 -14.36 19.76 -34.36
CA ALA A 322 -15.08 19.45 -33.13
C ALA A 322 -14.86 20.50 -32.03
N PHE A 323 -13.61 20.92 -31.81
CA PHE A 323 -13.27 21.94 -30.81
C PHE A 323 -13.70 23.35 -31.19
N SER A 324 -13.92 23.64 -32.49
CA SER A 324 -14.43 24.94 -32.96
C SER A 324 -15.91 25.18 -32.62
N LEU A 325 -16.68 24.11 -32.39
CA LEU A 325 -18.09 24.20 -31.98
C LEU A 325 -18.17 24.74 -30.56
N LYS A 326 -19.12 25.63 -30.29
CA LYS A 326 -19.18 26.38 -29.03
C LYS A 326 -20.28 25.90 -28.09
N ASN A 327 -21.47 25.62 -28.64
CA ASN A 327 -22.63 25.26 -27.84
C ASN A 327 -23.14 23.87 -28.15
N PRO A 328 -23.68 23.15 -27.17
CA PRO A 328 -24.39 21.91 -27.42
C PRO A 328 -25.44 22.06 -28.52
N GLY A 329 -25.42 21.19 -29.50
CA GLY A 329 -26.29 21.24 -30.68
C GLY A 329 -25.65 21.89 -31.90
N ASP A 330 -24.56 22.64 -31.77
CA ASP A 330 -23.81 23.19 -32.92
C ASP A 330 -23.36 22.08 -33.86
N ILE A 331 -23.46 22.31 -35.18
CA ILE A 331 -23.11 21.36 -36.23
C ILE A 331 -22.00 21.95 -37.10
N SER A 332 -20.95 21.19 -37.35
CA SER A 332 -19.85 21.57 -38.24
C SER A 332 -20.31 21.55 -39.72
N LYS A 333 -19.69 22.38 -40.56
CA LYS A 333 -19.69 22.12 -42.01
C LYS A 333 -19.04 20.77 -42.27
N PRO A 334 -19.28 20.11 -43.45
CA PRO A 334 -18.58 18.92 -43.82
C PRO A 334 -17.04 19.08 -43.77
N VAL A 335 -16.34 18.16 -43.07
CA VAL A 335 -14.91 18.22 -42.84
C VAL A 335 -14.24 17.04 -43.51
N LYS A 336 -13.30 17.30 -44.40
CA LYS A 336 -12.52 16.22 -45.08
C LYS A 336 -11.42 15.70 -44.22
N THR A 337 -11.34 14.37 -44.10
CA THR A 337 -10.21 13.63 -43.49
C THR A 337 -9.74 12.55 -44.42
N ALA A 338 -8.71 11.79 -44.03
CA ALA A 338 -8.26 10.61 -44.74
C ALA A 338 -9.31 9.46 -44.80
N TYR A 339 -10.30 9.49 -43.92
CA TYR A 339 -11.38 8.49 -43.85
C TYR A 339 -12.60 8.87 -44.72
N GLY A 340 -12.79 10.16 -45.01
CA GLY A 340 -13.94 10.64 -45.75
C GLY A 340 -14.39 12.03 -45.24
N TRP A 341 -15.65 12.34 -45.52
CA TRP A 341 -16.29 13.57 -45.07
C TRP A 341 -17.05 13.34 -43.77
N HIS A 342 -16.85 14.20 -42.79
CA HIS A 342 -17.50 14.13 -41.48
C HIS A 342 -18.39 15.36 -41.26
N ILE A 343 -19.57 15.14 -40.69
CA ILE A 343 -20.44 16.20 -40.15
C ILE A 343 -20.50 15.94 -38.65
N ILE A 344 -20.12 16.92 -37.84
CA ILE A 344 -19.93 16.75 -36.39
C ILE A 344 -20.96 17.60 -35.65
N ARG A 345 -21.67 17.02 -34.68
CA ARG A 345 -22.56 17.73 -33.77
C ARG A 345 -22.00 17.70 -32.35
N LEU A 346 -21.82 18.85 -31.73
CA LEU A 346 -21.41 18.96 -30.34
C LEU A 346 -22.55 18.52 -29.42
N GLN A 347 -22.29 17.60 -28.53
CA GLN A 347 -23.20 17.17 -27.47
C GLN A 347 -22.89 17.91 -26.18
N GLU A 348 -21.63 17.88 -25.78
CA GLU A 348 -21.19 18.47 -24.52
C GLU A 348 -19.70 18.84 -24.60
N LYS A 349 -19.34 19.87 -23.85
CA LYS A 349 -17.95 20.32 -23.70
C LYS A 349 -17.62 20.47 -22.21
N ARG A 350 -16.48 19.97 -21.78
CA ARG A 350 -16.04 20.11 -20.41
C ARG A 350 -14.59 20.55 -20.33
N GLY A 351 -14.29 21.37 -19.34
CA GLY A 351 -12.93 21.76 -19.01
C GLY A 351 -12.16 20.62 -18.32
N ILE A 352 -11.01 20.94 -17.80
CA ILE A 352 -10.20 20.03 -16.99
C ILE A 352 -10.88 19.89 -15.62
N ALA A 353 -10.99 18.66 -15.14
CA ALA A 353 -11.51 18.38 -13.80
C ALA A 353 -10.65 19.07 -12.72
N PRO A 354 -11.21 19.47 -11.58
CA PRO A 354 -10.44 19.95 -10.44
C PRO A 354 -9.34 18.96 -10.06
N PHE A 355 -8.24 19.46 -9.48
CA PHE A 355 -7.07 18.63 -9.17
C PHE A 355 -7.41 17.38 -8.35
N GLU A 356 -8.24 17.51 -7.31
CA GLU A 356 -8.61 16.39 -6.44
C GLU A 356 -9.32 15.26 -7.21
N ASP A 357 -10.14 15.61 -8.19
CA ASP A 357 -10.86 14.64 -9.03
C ASP A 357 -9.92 14.01 -10.09
N ALA A 358 -9.03 14.82 -10.67
CA ALA A 358 -8.08 14.38 -11.70
C ALA A 358 -6.92 13.55 -11.12
N ARG A 359 -6.52 13.79 -9.86
CA ARG A 359 -5.37 13.19 -9.20
C ARG A 359 -5.36 11.66 -9.24
N VAL A 360 -6.51 11.03 -9.00
CA VAL A 360 -6.63 9.56 -8.98
C VAL A 360 -6.40 8.98 -10.37
N ASP A 361 -6.96 9.61 -11.41
CA ASP A 361 -6.78 9.18 -12.80
C ASP A 361 -5.33 9.39 -13.27
N ILE A 362 -4.74 10.55 -12.97
CA ILE A 362 -3.34 10.85 -13.29
C ILE A 362 -2.40 9.82 -12.64
N LYS A 363 -2.57 9.57 -11.33
CA LYS A 363 -1.82 8.55 -10.60
C LYS A 363 -1.92 7.18 -11.28
N SER A 364 -3.14 6.76 -11.59
CA SER A 364 -3.40 5.47 -12.25
C SER A 364 -2.74 5.38 -13.64
N ARG A 365 -2.70 6.49 -14.39
CA ARG A 365 -2.02 6.54 -15.70
C ARG A 365 -0.51 6.39 -15.55
N ILE A 366 0.11 7.11 -14.61
CA ILE A 366 1.55 7.00 -14.32
C ILE A 366 1.89 5.56 -13.91
N GLU A 367 1.13 4.94 -13.00
CA GLU A 367 1.39 3.60 -12.48
C GLU A 367 1.22 2.49 -13.54
N ARG A 368 0.35 2.69 -14.54
CA ARG A 368 0.11 1.70 -15.62
C ARG A 368 1.09 1.82 -16.80
N THR A 369 1.86 2.87 -16.85
CA THR A 369 2.85 3.12 -17.91
C THR A 369 4.27 2.85 -17.42
N SER A 370 5.27 2.99 -18.29
CA SER A 370 6.69 2.94 -17.91
C SER A 370 7.12 4.11 -17.01
N GLN A 371 6.29 5.14 -16.89
CA GLN A 371 6.63 6.38 -16.18
C GLN A 371 7.00 6.16 -14.71
N TYR A 372 6.25 5.32 -14.01
CA TYR A 372 6.57 5.00 -12.60
C TYR A 372 7.96 4.38 -12.47
N SER A 373 8.29 3.46 -13.38
CA SER A 373 9.62 2.85 -13.42
C SER A 373 10.70 3.85 -13.80
N GLU A 374 10.42 4.75 -14.74
CA GLU A 374 11.33 5.82 -15.13
C GLU A 374 11.62 6.79 -13.99
N LEU A 375 10.58 7.26 -13.28
CA LEU A 375 10.72 8.09 -12.07
C LEU A 375 11.59 7.41 -11.03
N ARG A 376 11.39 6.10 -10.82
CA ARG A 376 12.16 5.31 -9.87
C ARG A 376 13.62 5.17 -10.30
N ASN A 377 13.88 4.89 -11.58
CA ASN A 377 15.23 4.77 -12.12
C ASN A 377 15.99 6.10 -12.05
N ASP A 378 15.33 7.21 -12.36
CA ASP A 378 15.91 8.56 -12.24
C ASP A 378 16.26 8.88 -10.79
N TYR A 379 15.36 8.55 -9.86
CA TYR A 379 15.62 8.72 -8.43
C TYR A 379 16.84 7.91 -7.98
N VAL A 380 16.87 6.61 -8.29
CA VAL A 380 17.98 5.71 -7.97
C VAL A 380 19.30 6.21 -8.59
N SER A 381 19.25 6.71 -9.82
CA SER A 381 20.45 7.27 -10.50
C SER A 381 21.00 8.48 -9.76
N LYS A 382 20.13 9.39 -9.29
CA LYS A 382 20.53 10.54 -8.46
C LYS A 382 21.11 10.11 -7.13
N VAL A 383 20.48 9.12 -6.46
CA VAL A 383 20.98 8.56 -5.20
C VAL A 383 22.39 7.97 -5.37
N LYS A 384 22.62 7.19 -6.42
CA LYS A 384 23.94 6.61 -6.74
C LYS A 384 25.02 7.68 -6.88
N GLN A 385 24.69 8.78 -7.55
CA GLN A 385 25.63 9.92 -7.72
C GLN A 385 25.88 10.66 -6.40
N THR A 386 24.81 10.98 -5.66
CA THR A 386 24.88 11.75 -4.41
C THR A 386 25.72 11.05 -3.35
N TYR A 387 25.55 9.74 -3.19
CA TYR A 387 26.20 8.98 -2.12
C TYR A 387 27.35 8.10 -2.60
N LYS A 388 27.92 8.37 -3.79
CA LYS A 388 29.11 7.68 -4.32
C LYS A 388 28.96 6.16 -4.29
N PHE A 389 27.86 5.66 -4.86
CA PHE A 389 27.63 4.24 -4.97
C PHE A 389 28.75 3.51 -5.70
N MET A 390 29.22 2.41 -5.14
CA MET A 390 30.19 1.50 -5.77
C MET A 390 29.69 0.07 -5.70
N GLU A 391 29.82 -0.66 -6.80
CA GLU A 391 29.44 -2.06 -6.93
C GLU A 391 30.66 -2.93 -7.19
N TYR A 392 30.67 -4.17 -6.68
CA TYR A 392 31.80 -5.10 -6.78
C TYR A 392 31.35 -6.35 -7.55
N PRO A 393 31.41 -6.34 -8.90
CA PRO A 393 30.87 -7.41 -9.74
C PRO A 393 31.44 -8.79 -9.47
N ASP A 394 32.76 -8.90 -9.18
CA ASP A 394 33.40 -10.18 -8.91
C ASP A 394 32.89 -10.83 -7.61
N ASN A 395 32.61 -10.03 -6.59
CA ASN A 395 32.04 -10.51 -5.34
C ASN A 395 30.58 -10.93 -5.50
N ILE A 396 29.83 -10.22 -6.35
CA ILE A 396 28.47 -10.61 -6.74
C ILE A 396 28.51 -11.95 -7.50
N ALA A 397 29.39 -12.07 -8.49
CA ALA A 397 29.56 -13.28 -9.30
C ALA A 397 29.90 -14.51 -8.44
N ALA A 398 30.67 -14.33 -7.36
CA ALA A 398 30.98 -15.40 -6.41
C ALA A 398 29.72 -15.95 -5.70
N VAL A 399 28.76 -15.09 -5.33
CA VAL A 399 27.47 -15.54 -4.77
C VAL A 399 26.63 -16.20 -5.84
N VAL A 400 26.57 -15.63 -7.05
CA VAL A 400 25.82 -16.20 -8.18
C VAL A 400 26.31 -17.62 -8.53
N ALA A 401 27.60 -17.89 -8.40
CA ALA A 401 28.18 -19.21 -8.65
C ALA A 401 27.68 -20.29 -7.66
N THR A 402 27.08 -19.91 -6.51
CA THR A 402 26.47 -20.85 -5.57
C THR A 402 25.03 -21.21 -5.90
N LEU A 403 24.40 -20.49 -6.85
CA LEU A 403 23.02 -20.71 -7.27
C LEU A 403 22.93 -21.93 -8.19
N ASP A 404 21.93 -22.77 -7.96
CA ASP A 404 21.64 -23.98 -8.74
C ASP A 404 20.12 -24.15 -8.99
N SER A 405 19.71 -25.31 -9.45
CA SER A 405 18.29 -25.59 -9.74
C SER A 405 17.36 -25.42 -8.54
N THR A 406 17.87 -25.55 -7.30
CA THR A 406 17.06 -25.31 -6.09
C THR A 406 16.63 -23.86 -5.99
N PHE A 407 17.40 -22.90 -6.54
CA PHE A 407 17.01 -21.50 -6.61
C PHE A 407 15.79 -21.28 -7.52
N LEU A 408 15.72 -21.98 -8.64
CA LEU A 408 14.55 -21.94 -9.53
C LEU A 408 13.31 -22.54 -8.84
N ASN A 409 13.51 -23.57 -8.01
CA ASN A 409 12.45 -24.25 -7.26
C ASN A 409 12.07 -23.51 -5.96
N ASN A 410 12.71 -22.38 -5.63
CA ASN A 410 12.50 -21.61 -4.39
C ASN A 410 12.90 -22.36 -3.10
N GLU A 411 13.90 -23.22 -3.18
CA GLU A 411 14.43 -24.07 -2.11
C GLU A 411 15.92 -23.80 -1.82
N TRP A 412 16.55 -22.86 -2.53
CA TRP A 412 17.95 -22.52 -2.30
C TRP A 412 18.14 -21.89 -0.91
N SER A 413 19.23 -22.29 -0.22
CA SER A 413 19.59 -21.77 1.11
C SER A 413 20.84 -20.91 1.05
N ALA A 414 20.83 -19.82 1.80
CA ALA A 414 21.98 -18.91 1.99
C ALA A 414 23.18 -19.63 2.64
N ASP A 415 22.97 -20.78 3.30
CA ASP A 415 24.06 -21.60 3.84
C ASP A 415 25.09 -22.02 2.80
N LYS A 416 24.71 -22.06 1.49
CA LYS A 416 25.63 -22.32 0.38
C LYS A 416 26.65 -21.20 0.15
N ALA A 417 26.37 -20.00 0.64
CA ALA A 417 27.27 -18.85 0.63
C ALA A 417 27.88 -18.54 2.01
N LYS A 418 27.78 -19.48 2.96
CA LYS A 418 28.29 -19.29 4.32
C LYS A 418 29.79 -18.98 4.32
N GLY A 419 30.17 -17.93 5.05
CA GLY A 419 31.56 -17.47 5.15
C GLY A 419 31.96 -16.51 4.04
N MET A 420 31.05 -16.10 3.16
CA MET A 420 31.26 -15.03 2.19
C MET A 420 30.87 -13.70 2.84
N ASP A 421 31.85 -12.83 3.06
CA ASP A 421 31.69 -11.57 3.81
C ASP A 421 32.14 -10.32 3.04
N LYS A 422 32.60 -10.50 1.79
CA LYS A 422 33.11 -9.38 0.98
C LYS A 422 31.99 -8.44 0.57
N PRO A 423 32.28 -7.14 0.37
CA PRO A 423 31.29 -6.18 -0.09
C PRO A 423 30.76 -6.51 -1.49
N VAL A 424 29.44 -6.45 -1.70
CA VAL A 424 28.79 -6.54 -3.00
C VAL A 424 28.49 -5.14 -3.56
N PHE A 425 28.17 -4.19 -2.68
CA PHE A 425 28.15 -2.76 -3.00
C PHE A 425 28.27 -1.91 -1.73
N THR A 426 28.64 -0.65 -1.94
CA THR A 426 28.67 0.37 -0.90
C THR A 426 27.88 1.60 -1.32
N ILE A 427 27.29 2.30 -0.34
CA ILE A 427 26.61 3.57 -0.51
C ILE A 427 26.85 4.45 0.71
N GLY A 428 27.48 5.60 0.53
CA GLY A 428 27.89 6.46 1.63
C GLY A 428 28.75 5.68 2.64
N SER A 429 28.30 5.62 3.89
CA SER A 429 28.97 4.87 4.96
C SER A 429 28.54 3.40 5.08
N LYS A 430 27.54 2.95 4.32
CA LYS A 430 26.98 1.61 4.46
C LYS A 430 27.59 0.64 3.45
N THR A 431 27.94 -0.55 3.94
CA THR A 431 28.42 -1.68 3.14
C THR A 431 27.40 -2.80 3.19
N TYR A 432 27.07 -3.35 2.01
CA TYR A 432 26.28 -4.57 1.88
C TYR A 432 27.18 -5.69 1.42
N THR A 433 27.10 -6.82 2.10
CA THR A 433 28.03 -7.95 1.96
C THR A 433 27.44 -9.08 1.12
N GLN A 434 28.26 -10.07 0.81
CA GLN A 434 27.84 -11.31 0.16
C GLN A 434 26.82 -12.09 1.03
N ASP A 435 26.96 -12.07 2.38
CA ASP A 435 26.00 -12.67 3.31
C ASP A 435 24.63 -11.98 3.21
N ASP A 436 24.61 -10.64 3.18
CA ASP A 436 23.37 -9.86 2.99
C ASP A 436 22.69 -10.20 1.66
N LEU A 437 23.47 -10.34 0.60
CA LEU A 437 22.97 -10.73 -0.72
C LEU A 437 22.39 -12.13 -0.70
N ALA A 438 23.10 -13.09 -0.07
CA ALA A 438 22.65 -14.48 0.03
C ALA A 438 21.32 -14.59 0.80
N ILE A 439 21.20 -13.90 1.94
CA ILE A 439 19.95 -13.83 2.71
C ILE A 439 18.83 -13.21 1.86
N THR A 440 19.11 -12.11 1.16
CA THR A 440 18.13 -11.46 0.28
C THR A 440 17.64 -12.41 -0.82
N LEU A 441 18.54 -13.14 -1.48
CA LEU A 441 18.19 -14.11 -2.52
C LEU A 441 17.33 -15.25 -1.95
N GLN A 442 17.70 -15.80 -0.79
CA GLN A 442 16.92 -16.86 -0.11
C GLN A 442 15.49 -16.39 0.20
N VAL A 443 15.32 -15.19 0.71
CA VAL A 443 14.01 -14.65 1.09
C VAL A 443 13.19 -14.33 -0.15
N LYS A 444 13.79 -13.65 -1.13
CA LYS A 444 13.06 -13.11 -2.30
C LYS A 444 12.99 -14.07 -3.50
N GLN A 445 13.56 -15.29 -3.44
CA GLN A 445 13.53 -16.22 -4.58
C GLN A 445 12.12 -16.58 -5.09
N ARG A 446 11.06 -16.37 -4.30
CA ARG A 446 9.66 -16.58 -4.70
C ARG A 446 9.03 -15.38 -5.42
N THR A 447 9.67 -14.23 -5.41
CA THR A 447 9.10 -13.00 -5.99
C THR A 447 9.27 -12.91 -7.51
N SER A 448 10.29 -13.58 -8.07
CA SER A 448 10.55 -13.64 -9.50
C SER A 448 10.00 -14.94 -10.11
N ARG A 449 9.44 -14.81 -11.32
CA ARG A 449 8.92 -15.92 -12.14
C ARG A 449 9.85 -16.31 -13.29
N ASP A 450 11.03 -15.72 -13.35
CA ASP A 450 12.03 -16.05 -14.37
C ASP A 450 12.42 -17.52 -14.30
N ARG A 451 12.63 -18.13 -15.46
CA ARG A 451 12.87 -19.56 -15.62
C ARG A 451 14.34 -19.92 -15.72
N ASP A 452 15.21 -18.95 -15.74
CA ASP A 452 16.66 -19.14 -15.73
C ASP A 452 17.27 -18.46 -14.51
N ILE A 453 18.41 -18.99 -14.05
CA ILE A 453 19.07 -18.54 -12.82
C ILE A 453 19.53 -17.09 -12.95
N GLN A 454 20.08 -16.71 -14.09
CA GLN A 454 20.66 -15.37 -14.30
C GLN A 454 19.55 -14.30 -14.36
N GLY A 455 18.47 -14.57 -15.09
CA GLY A 455 17.30 -13.69 -15.15
C GLY A 455 16.67 -13.50 -13.79
N LYS A 456 16.44 -14.62 -13.08
CA LYS A 456 15.86 -14.62 -11.73
C LYS A 456 16.75 -13.87 -10.73
N PHE A 457 18.05 -14.14 -10.75
CA PHE A 457 19.01 -13.40 -9.92
C PHE A 457 18.95 -11.90 -10.22
N ARG A 458 19.09 -11.50 -11.48
CA ARG A 458 19.12 -10.10 -11.89
C ARG A 458 17.87 -9.36 -11.44
N SER A 459 16.70 -9.92 -11.70
CA SER A 459 15.40 -9.36 -11.32
C SER A 459 15.32 -9.10 -9.82
N ILE A 460 15.73 -10.08 -8.98
CA ILE A 460 15.71 -9.95 -7.52
C ILE A 460 16.77 -8.97 -7.03
N TYR A 461 17.99 -9.08 -7.55
CA TYR A 461 19.12 -8.25 -7.12
C TYR A 461 18.87 -6.77 -7.42
N GLU A 462 18.51 -6.43 -8.66
CA GLU A 462 18.27 -5.05 -9.06
C GLU A 462 17.14 -4.41 -8.25
N ALA A 463 16.00 -5.11 -8.10
CA ALA A 463 14.89 -4.60 -7.33
C ALA A 463 15.24 -4.39 -5.84
N SER A 464 15.99 -5.33 -5.25
CA SER A 464 16.39 -5.25 -3.84
C SER A 464 17.44 -4.16 -3.61
N ARG A 465 18.47 -4.10 -4.48
CA ARG A 465 19.49 -3.05 -4.46
C ARG A 465 18.84 -1.67 -4.54
N ASP A 466 17.95 -1.46 -5.49
CA ASP A 466 17.30 -0.17 -5.69
C ASP A 466 16.42 0.23 -4.51
N ASN A 467 15.73 -0.72 -3.87
CA ASN A 467 15.00 -0.47 -2.61
C ASN A 467 15.97 -0.05 -1.49
N MET A 468 17.11 -0.74 -1.34
CA MET A 468 18.12 -0.41 -0.32
C MET A 468 18.74 0.97 -0.56
N LEU A 469 18.94 1.38 -1.82
CA LEU A 469 19.43 2.72 -2.17
C LEU A 469 18.43 3.81 -1.83
N ILE A 470 17.15 3.60 -2.16
CA ILE A 470 16.05 4.53 -1.83
C ILE A 470 15.90 4.65 -0.31
N GLU A 471 15.94 3.52 0.40
CA GLU A 471 15.88 3.49 1.86
C GLU A 471 17.03 4.27 2.51
N TYR A 472 18.25 4.10 1.98
CA TYR A 472 19.43 4.82 2.47
C TYR A 472 19.23 6.34 2.36
N ASP A 473 18.84 6.82 1.19
CA ASP A 473 18.63 8.25 0.95
C ASP A 473 17.49 8.80 1.82
N MET A 474 16.34 8.09 1.89
CA MET A 474 15.23 8.50 2.74
C MET A 474 15.62 8.54 4.21
N SER A 475 16.37 7.55 4.69
CA SER A 475 16.84 7.50 6.08
C SER A 475 17.85 8.62 6.39
N ALA A 476 18.65 9.02 5.41
CA ALA A 476 19.62 10.11 5.57
C ALA A 476 18.95 11.49 5.63
N ARG A 477 17.86 11.68 4.90
CA ARG A 477 17.16 12.98 4.77
C ARG A 477 15.95 13.15 5.70
N ASN A 478 15.31 12.04 6.09
CA ASN A 478 14.06 12.03 6.84
C ASN A 478 14.22 11.25 8.14
N GLU A 479 14.29 11.98 9.24
CA GLU A 479 14.48 11.38 10.57
C GLU A 479 13.29 10.52 11.00
N ASP A 480 12.07 10.92 10.70
CA ASP A 480 10.87 10.14 11.03
C ASP A 480 10.85 8.79 10.28
N PHE A 481 11.25 8.81 9.00
CA PHE A 481 11.40 7.59 8.21
C PHE A 481 12.47 6.67 8.81
N ARG A 482 13.64 7.22 9.13
CA ARG A 482 14.74 6.46 9.76
C ARG A 482 14.32 5.82 11.07
N ARG A 483 13.66 6.58 11.95
CA ARG A 483 13.18 6.10 13.24
C ARG A 483 12.13 5.00 13.08
N LEU A 484 11.18 5.17 12.18
CA LEU A 484 10.15 4.17 11.92
C LEU A 484 10.73 2.88 11.34
N MET A 485 11.71 2.98 10.42
CA MET A 485 12.43 1.80 9.91
C MET A 485 13.20 1.08 11.01
N GLN A 486 13.80 1.80 11.96
CA GLN A 486 14.49 1.22 13.09
C GLN A 486 13.51 0.51 14.04
N GLU A 487 12.35 1.10 14.31
CA GLU A 487 11.29 0.45 15.10
C GLU A 487 10.85 -0.90 14.50
N TYR A 488 10.73 -0.99 13.18
CA TYR A 488 10.43 -2.28 12.51
C TYR A 488 11.58 -3.27 12.66
N ARG A 489 12.82 -2.82 12.48
CA ARG A 489 14.02 -3.68 12.62
C ARG A 489 14.22 -4.21 14.03
N ASP A 490 13.89 -3.42 15.03
CA ASP A 490 13.97 -3.84 16.44
C ASP A 490 12.74 -4.69 16.83
N GLY A 491 11.55 -4.26 16.45
CA GLY A 491 10.29 -4.83 16.94
C GLY A 491 9.93 -6.20 16.35
N ILE A 492 10.13 -6.41 15.05
CA ILE A 492 9.71 -7.66 14.39
C ILE A 492 10.55 -8.85 14.86
N PRO A 493 11.91 -8.78 14.92
CA PRO A 493 12.70 -9.86 15.48
C PRO A 493 12.43 -10.10 16.97
N LEU A 494 12.23 -9.02 17.73
CA LEU A 494 11.86 -9.11 19.13
C LEU A 494 10.53 -9.86 19.32
N PHE A 495 9.50 -9.52 18.53
CA PHE A 495 8.21 -10.20 18.60
C PHE A 495 8.35 -11.71 18.34
N ALA A 496 9.12 -12.09 17.32
CA ALA A 496 9.39 -13.48 17.01
C ALA A 496 10.14 -14.21 18.15
N LEU A 497 11.05 -13.52 18.83
CA LEU A 497 11.77 -14.08 19.96
C LEU A 497 10.87 -14.21 21.21
N LEU A 498 10.01 -13.22 21.50
CA LEU A 498 8.99 -13.31 22.55
C LEU A 498 8.01 -14.45 22.31
N GLU A 499 7.58 -14.66 21.07
CA GLU A 499 6.73 -15.81 20.70
C GLU A 499 7.39 -17.14 21.12
N GLN A 500 8.70 -17.28 20.88
CA GLN A 500 9.43 -18.51 21.20
C GLN A 500 9.73 -18.64 22.70
N LYS A 501 10.27 -17.61 23.33
CA LYS A 501 10.82 -17.66 24.68
C LYS A 501 9.77 -17.56 25.79
N VAL A 502 8.65 -16.88 25.49
CA VAL A 502 7.64 -16.56 26.50
C VAL A 502 6.29 -17.19 26.13
N TRP A 503 5.69 -16.82 25.03
CA TRP A 503 4.29 -17.17 24.79
C TRP A 503 4.09 -18.63 24.44
N THR A 504 4.87 -19.15 23.49
CA THR A 504 4.83 -20.57 23.13
C THR A 504 5.38 -21.45 24.25
N ALA A 505 6.46 -21.00 24.90
CA ALA A 505 7.04 -21.72 26.03
C ALA A 505 6.02 -21.91 27.16
N ALA A 506 5.36 -20.83 27.62
CA ALA A 506 4.33 -20.92 28.67
C ALA A 506 3.14 -21.80 28.29
N ALA A 507 2.76 -21.82 27.01
CA ALA A 507 1.62 -22.63 26.54
C ALA A 507 1.94 -24.12 26.43
N GLN A 508 3.21 -24.48 26.16
CA GLN A 508 3.70 -25.85 25.95
C GLN A 508 4.28 -26.48 27.19
N ASP A 509 4.82 -25.70 28.13
CA ASP A 509 5.39 -26.19 29.39
C ASP A 509 4.26 -26.54 30.37
N THR A 510 3.73 -27.74 30.21
CA THR A 510 2.65 -28.24 31.09
C THR A 510 3.11 -28.40 32.54
N ALA A 511 4.33 -28.87 32.76
CA ALA A 511 4.85 -29.10 34.11
C ALA A 511 5.14 -27.79 34.86
N GLY A 512 5.75 -26.81 34.16
CA GLY A 512 5.97 -25.47 34.74
C GLY A 512 4.64 -24.75 35.03
N LEU A 513 3.67 -24.84 34.13
CA LEU A 513 2.35 -24.25 34.31
C LEU A 513 1.59 -24.86 35.50
N GLU A 514 1.67 -26.20 35.71
CA GLU A 514 1.10 -26.88 36.86
C GLU A 514 1.78 -26.45 38.16
N ALA A 515 3.11 -26.41 38.18
CA ALA A 515 3.88 -25.98 39.36
C ALA A 515 3.58 -24.51 39.71
N PHE A 516 3.53 -23.64 38.69
CA PHE A 516 3.16 -22.23 38.86
C PHE A 516 1.74 -22.06 39.45
N TYR A 517 0.75 -22.79 38.88
CA TYR A 517 -0.60 -22.78 39.41
C TYR A 517 -0.65 -23.27 40.86
N ASP A 518 0.06 -24.33 41.18
CA ASP A 518 0.05 -24.89 42.55
C ASP A 518 0.61 -23.91 43.58
N MET A 519 1.60 -23.09 43.23
CA MET A 519 2.15 -22.04 44.10
C MET A 519 1.19 -20.84 44.24
N HIS A 520 0.37 -20.54 43.19
CA HIS A 520 -0.45 -19.35 43.12
C HIS A 520 -1.95 -19.63 43.18
N LYS A 521 -2.38 -20.77 43.70
CA LYS A 521 -3.78 -21.22 43.79
C LYS A 521 -4.70 -20.17 44.44
N SER A 522 -4.18 -19.44 45.44
CA SER A 522 -4.91 -18.42 46.19
C SER A 522 -5.27 -17.21 45.32
N ASP A 523 -4.61 -17.02 44.20
CA ASP A 523 -4.82 -15.87 43.32
C ASP A 523 -5.96 -16.11 42.34
N TYR A 524 -6.33 -17.39 42.13
CA TYR A 524 -7.35 -17.84 41.21
C TYR A 524 -8.59 -18.39 41.92
N MET A 525 -9.27 -17.52 42.62
CA MET A 525 -10.43 -17.91 43.42
C MET A 525 -11.74 -17.72 42.70
N TRP A 526 -12.65 -18.68 42.90
CA TRP A 526 -14.06 -18.40 42.73
C TRP A 526 -14.57 -17.64 43.93
N GLU A 527 -15.35 -16.60 43.70
CA GLU A 527 -16.18 -16.00 44.75
C GLU A 527 -17.25 -17.00 45.18
N GLU A 528 -17.98 -16.66 46.27
CA GLU A 528 -19.12 -17.46 46.68
C GLU A 528 -20.15 -17.58 45.56
N ARG A 529 -20.60 -18.82 45.30
CA ARG A 529 -21.54 -19.16 44.25
C ARG A 529 -22.75 -19.90 44.82
N VAL A 530 -23.85 -19.82 44.07
CA VAL A 530 -25.08 -20.54 44.40
C VAL A 530 -25.32 -21.62 43.35
N ASP A 531 -25.38 -22.88 43.78
CA ASP A 531 -25.73 -24.01 42.95
C ASP A 531 -27.27 -24.07 42.85
N ALA A 532 -27.82 -23.82 41.66
CA ALA A 532 -29.25 -23.71 41.46
C ALA A 532 -29.71 -24.28 40.10
N SER A 533 -30.91 -24.84 40.09
CA SER A 533 -31.62 -25.19 38.87
C SER A 533 -32.81 -24.25 38.66
N ILE A 534 -32.92 -23.70 37.45
CA ILE A 534 -34.02 -22.83 37.00
C ILE A 534 -34.93 -23.65 36.12
N TYR A 535 -36.19 -23.82 36.52
CA TYR A 535 -37.20 -24.55 35.80
C TYR A 535 -38.14 -23.57 35.10
N LYS A 536 -38.15 -23.54 33.78
CA LYS A 536 -39.05 -22.73 32.95
C LYS A 536 -40.12 -23.62 32.37
N CYS A 537 -41.37 -23.45 32.79
CA CYS A 537 -42.53 -24.28 32.45
C CYS A 537 -43.52 -23.50 31.57
N ALA A 538 -44.14 -24.15 30.59
CA ALA A 538 -45.03 -23.52 29.63
C ALA A 538 -46.28 -22.91 30.30
N ASP A 539 -46.76 -23.52 31.39
CA ASP A 539 -47.97 -23.10 32.13
C ASP A 539 -47.93 -23.54 33.60
N ALA A 540 -48.92 -23.10 34.39
CA ALA A 540 -49.04 -23.41 35.81
C ALA A 540 -49.30 -24.91 36.12
N ALA A 541 -49.97 -25.63 35.23
CA ALA A 541 -50.21 -27.06 35.41
C ALA A 541 -48.90 -27.85 35.26
N THR A 542 -48.10 -27.51 34.26
CA THR A 542 -46.76 -28.04 34.01
C THR A 542 -45.85 -27.74 35.18
N ALA A 543 -45.82 -26.49 35.68
CA ALA A 543 -45.01 -26.09 36.81
C ALA A 543 -45.33 -26.89 38.06
N LYS A 544 -46.63 -27.09 38.35
CA LYS A 544 -47.11 -27.91 39.48
C LYS A 544 -46.68 -29.37 39.38
N ALA A 545 -46.71 -29.96 38.17
CA ALA A 545 -46.24 -31.32 37.93
C ALA A 545 -44.73 -31.45 38.12
N VAL A 546 -43.96 -30.50 37.54
CA VAL A 546 -42.48 -30.47 37.66
C VAL A 546 -42.09 -30.27 39.13
N ARG A 547 -42.71 -29.35 39.86
CA ARG A 547 -42.43 -29.15 41.31
C ARG A 547 -42.62 -30.44 42.14
N LYS A 548 -43.67 -31.24 41.81
CA LYS A 548 -43.91 -32.49 42.48
C LYS A 548 -42.78 -33.50 42.22
N MET A 549 -42.23 -33.52 41.03
CA MET A 549 -41.08 -34.37 40.67
C MET A 549 -39.80 -33.88 41.32
N VAL A 550 -39.57 -32.58 41.33
CA VAL A 550 -38.40 -31.94 42.00
C VAL A 550 -38.40 -32.18 43.50
N LYS A 551 -39.61 -32.09 44.17
CA LYS A 551 -39.79 -32.47 45.59
C LYS A 551 -39.46 -33.93 45.89
N LYS A 552 -39.64 -34.82 44.91
CA LYS A 552 -39.29 -36.24 45.02
C LYS A 552 -37.82 -36.53 44.63
N ASN A 553 -37.02 -35.50 44.43
CA ASN A 553 -35.66 -35.59 43.97
C ASN A 553 -35.49 -36.35 42.62
N THR A 554 -36.48 -36.23 41.72
CA THR A 554 -36.36 -36.78 40.37
C THR A 554 -35.27 -36.06 39.63
N ALA A 555 -34.36 -36.78 38.95
CA ALA A 555 -33.27 -36.19 38.18
C ALA A 555 -33.83 -35.28 37.04
N ASP A 556 -33.19 -34.17 36.78
CA ASP A 556 -33.61 -33.17 35.78
C ASP A 556 -33.75 -33.79 34.37
N SER A 557 -32.86 -34.72 33.99
CA SER A 557 -32.95 -35.47 32.73
C SER A 557 -34.25 -36.31 32.62
N LEU A 558 -34.67 -36.92 33.73
CA LEU A 558 -35.93 -37.69 33.75
C LEU A 558 -37.18 -36.79 33.76
N ILE A 559 -37.06 -35.60 34.33
CA ILE A 559 -38.13 -34.58 34.27
C ILE A 559 -38.31 -34.15 32.83
N LEU A 560 -37.21 -33.81 32.13
CA LEU A 560 -37.22 -33.41 30.72
C LEU A 560 -37.82 -34.51 29.84
N GLN A 561 -37.40 -35.75 30.04
CA GLN A 561 -37.92 -36.92 29.28
C GLN A 561 -39.40 -37.19 29.50
N LYS A 562 -39.91 -36.98 30.72
CA LYS A 562 -41.33 -37.23 31.05
C LYS A 562 -42.26 -36.09 30.63
N MET A 563 -41.76 -34.88 30.59
CA MET A 563 -42.58 -33.70 30.35
C MET A 563 -42.53 -33.22 28.90
N ASN A 564 -41.44 -33.43 28.20
CA ASN A 564 -41.26 -33.02 26.81
C ASN A 564 -41.47 -34.21 25.85
N THR A 565 -41.89 -33.92 24.64
CA THR A 565 -41.93 -34.86 23.51
C THR A 565 -41.01 -34.35 22.40
N ASP A 566 -40.74 -35.17 21.38
CA ASP A 566 -39.91 -34.78 20.24
C ASP A 566 -40.43 -33.53 19.49
N SER A 567 -41.77 -33.28 19.61
CA SER A 567 -42.42 -32.16 18.91
C SER A 567 -42.81 -30.99 19.81
N VAL A 568 -42.83 -31.17 21.14
CA VAL A 568 -43.31 -30.14 22.07
C VAL A 568 -42.42 -30.09 23.32
N VAL A 569 -41.82 -28.95 23.54
CA VAL A 569 -41.01 -28.65 24.73
C VAL A 569 -41.82 -27.78 25.69
N VAL A 570 -42.29 -28.38 26.79
CA VAL A 570 -43.07 -27.67 27.81
C VAL A 570 -42.24 -27.32 29.06
N VAL A 571 -41.04 -27.87 29.19
CA VAL A 571 -40.13 -27.64 30.29
C VAL A 571 -38.73 -27.42 29.78
N ASN A 572 -38.08 -26.37 30.24
CA ASN A 572 -36.63 -26.14 30.08
C ASN A 572 -36.01 -26.04 31.47
N ILE A 573 -34.85 -26.70 31.65
CA ILE A 573 -34.13 -26.72 32.93
C ILE A 573 -32.70 -26.23 32.69
N GLU A 574 -32.33 -25.20 33.43
CA GLU A 574 -30.95 -24.64 33.43
C GLU A 574 -30.35 -24.87 34.81
N HIS A 575 -29.33 -25.74 34.91
CA HIS A 575 -28.60 -25.99 36.13
C HIS A 575 -27.21 -25.35 36.04
N ASN A 576 -26.91 -24.46 36.97
CA ASN A 576 -25.62 -23.73 36.96
C ASN A 576 -25.20 -23.30 38.38
N LYS A 577 -23.92 -22.91 38.50
CA LYS A 577 -23.36 -22.28 39.70
C LYS A 577 -23.28 -20.79 39.46
N PHE A 578 -24.22 -20.04 40.01
CA PHE A 578 -24.38 -18.61 39.79
C PHE A 578 -23.54 -17.79 40.75
N LEU A 579 -22.82 -16.81 40.24
CA LEU A 579 -22.25 -15.71 41.02
C LEU A 579 -23.35 -14.70 41.40
N ASN A 580 -23.17 -13.97 42.48
CA ASN A 580 -24.06 -12.88 42.82
C ASN A 580 -24.11 -11.83 41.68
N GLY A 581 -25.31 -11.39 41.31
CA GLY A 581 -25.54 -10.46 40.20
C GLY A 581 -25.68 -11.14 38.82
N GLN A 582 -25.41 -12.44 38.67
CA GLN A 582 -25.56 -13.13 37.38
C GLN A 582 -27.05 -13.46 37.05
N ASN A 583 -27.88 -13.69 38.07
CA ASN A 583 -29.30 -13.96 37.88
C ASN A 583 -30.12 -13.42 39.03
N SER A 584 -30.89 -12.35 38.79
CA SER A 584 -31.67 -11.64 39.80
C SER A 584 -32.69 -12.55 40.51
N ASN A 585 -33.22 -13.55 39.82
CA ASN A 585 -34.20 -14.48 40.44
C ASN A 585 -33.51 -15.48 41.37
N VAL A 586 -32.29 -15.90 41.08
CA VAL A 586 -31.45 -16.73 41.94
C VAL A 586 -31.01 -15.89 43.18
N ASP A 587 -30.59 -14.65 42.95
CA ASP A 587 -30.18 -13.75 44.01
C ASP A 587 -31.32 -13.45 44.98
N ALA A 588 -32.57 -13.35 44.53
CA ALA A 588 -33.77 -13.17 45.33
C ALA A 588 -34.04 -14.31 46.34
N MET A 589 -33.45 -15.49 46.14
CA MET A 589 -33.49 -16.61 47.09
C MET A 589 -32.72 -16.34 48.37
N ASN A 590 -31.95 -15.20 48.47
CA ASN A 590 -31.16 -14.81 49.59
C ASN A 590 -30.25 -15.95 50.14
N LYS A 591 -29.67 -16.72 49.24
CA LYS A 591 -28.76 -17.85 49.52
C LYS A 591 -29.36 -18.95 50.43
N LYS A 592 -30.69 -19.06 50.51
CA LYS A 592 -31.37 -20.11 51.31
C LYS A 592 -31.70 -21.31 50.41
N PRO A 593 -31.15 -22.52 50.71
CA PRO A 593 -31.51 -23.72 50.01
C PRO A 593 -33.03 -23.97 50.07
N GLY A 594 -33.58 -24.39 48.95
CA GLY A 594 -35.03 -24.62 48.82
C GLY A 594 -35.59 -24.25 47.47
N MET A 595 -36.89 -24.16 47.35
CA MET A 595 -37.57 -23.77 46.10
C MET A 595 -38.17 -22.38 46.22
N SER A 596 -38.01 -21.56 45.18
CA SER A 596 -38.67 -20.25 45.09
C SER A 596 -40.20 -20.39 44.94
N GLU A 597 -40.92 -19.30 45.17
CA GLU A 597 -42.30 -19.16 44.67
C GLU A 597 -42.29 -19.17 43.12
N ASP A 598 -43.47 -19.28 42.52
CA ASP A 598 -43.68 -19.22 41.09
C ASP A 598 -43.52 -17.80 40.58
N ILE A 599 -42.69 -17.63 39.57
CA ILE A 599 -42.42 -16.34 38.91
C ILE A 599 -43.18 -16.38 37.58
N LEU A 600 -44.23 -15.52 37.48
CA LEU A 600 -45.09 -15.44 36.28
C LEU A 600 -44.35 -14.64 35.18
N GLY A 601 -44.18 -15.24 34.04
CA GLY A 601 -43.65 -14.57 32.85
C GLY A 601 -44.77 -13.90 32.02
N SER A 602 -44.35 -12.99 31.13
CA SER A 602 -45.25 -12.18 30.29
C SER A 602 -46.16 -12.99 29.35
N ASN A 603 -45.79 -14.23 29.04
CA ASN A 603 -46.54 -15.13 28.12
C ASN A 603 -47.34 -16.23 28.87
N GLY A 604 -47.55 -16.08 30.16
CA GLY A 604 -48.22 -17.06 30.99
C GLY A 604 -47.37 -18.27 31.40
N ASN A 605 -46.10 -18.30 31.01
CA ASN A 605 -45.13 -19.29 31.46
C ASN A 605 -44.72 -19.06 32.93
N ILE A 606 -44.41 -20.14 33.61
CA ILE A 606 -44.02 -20.14 35.02
C ILE A 606 -42.55 -20.53 35.14
N THR A 607 -41.80 -19.72 35.84
CA THR A 607 -40.41 -20.05 36.22
C THR A 607 -40.34 -20.25 37.73
N PHE A 608 -39.63 -21.28 38.18
CA PHE A 608 -39.27 -21.41 39.59
C PHE A 608 -37.83 -21.92 39.72
N ILE A 609 -37.23 -21.71 40.87
CA ILE A 609 -35.83 -22.01 41.13
C ILE A 609 -35.76 -23.02 42.27
N LYS A 610 -34.85 -23.99 42.14
CA LYS A 610 -34.38 -24.81 43.25
C LYS A 610 -32.95 -24.46 43.52
N LEU A 611 -32.68 -23.81 44.65
CA LEU A 611 -31.36 -23.58 45.17
C LEU A 611 -30.94 -24.85 45.94
N HIS A 612 -29.85 -25.47 45.44
CA HIS A 612 -29.34 -26.72 46.00
C HIS A 612 -28.40 -26.47 47.20
N SER A 613 -27.43 -25.61 47.03
CA SER A 613 -26.44 -25.27 48.05
C SER A 613 -25.76 -23.93 47.77
N VAL A 614 -25.15 -23.39 48.80
CA VAL A 614 -24.20 -22.29 48.69
C VAL A 614 -22.80 -22.88 48.71
N ILE A 615 -22.01 -22.52 47.71
CA ILE A 615 -20.64 -22.97 47.52
C ILE A 615 -19.73 -21.82 48.02
N PRO A 616 -18.94 -22.06 49.08
CA PRO A 616 -18.03 -21.03 49.56
C PRO A 616 -16.94 -20.69 48.54
N PRO A 617 -16.24 -19.58 48.67
CA PRO A 617 -15.07 -19.25 47.88
C PRO A 617 -14.09 -20.43 47.84
N MET A 618 -13.64 -20.80 46.66
CA MET A 618 -12.72 -21.93 46.49
C MET A 618 -11.79 -21.68 45.32
N PRO A 619 -10.60 -22.28 45.28
CA PRO A 619 -9.72 -22.16 44.11
C PRO A 619 -10.41 -22.70 42.84
N LYS A 620 -10.27 -21.95 41.75
CA LYS A 620 -10.58 -22.47 40.40
C LYS A 620 -9.62 -23.60 40.08
N THR A 621 -10.07 -24.63 39.45
CA THR A 621 -9.16 -25.65 38.92
C THR A 621 -8.26 -25.04 37.84
N LEU A 622 -7.08 -25.63 37.58
CA LEU A 622 -6.18 -25.19 36.53
C LEU A 622 -6.93 -25.09 35.16
N LYS A 623 -7.86 -26.02 34.91
CA LYS A 623 -8.68 -26.00 33.68
C LYS A 623 -9.57 -24.76 33.61
N GLU A 624 -10.16 -24.34 34.74
CA GLU A 624 -11.05 -23.15 34.83
C GLU A 624 -10.26 -21.85 34.79
N ALA A 625 -9.05 -21.82 35.37
CA ALA A 625 -8.19 -20.65 35.45
C ALA A 625 -7.13 -20.56 34.33
N ARG A 626 -7.06 -21.57 33.43
CA ARG A 626 -5.93 -21.77 32.51
C ARG A 626 -5.48 -20.51 31.76
N GLY A 627 -6.40 -19.69 31.30
CA GLY A 627 -6.06 -18.48 30.57
C GLY A 627 -5.35 -17.43 31.44
N TYR A 628 -5.80 -17.28 32.68
CA TYR A 628 -5.17 -16.38 33.67
C TYR A 628 -3.79 -16.91 34.07
N VAL A 629 -3.73 -18.19 34.40
CA VAL A 629 -2.49 -18.84 34.82
C VAL A 629 -1.41 -18.78 33.73
N ILE A 630 -1.77 -18.98 32.45
CA ILE A 630 -0.84 -18.83 31.33
C ILE A 630 -0.33 -17.39 31.24
N SER A 631 -1.21 -16.40 31.38
CA SER A 631 -0.82 -14.98 31.33
C SER A 631 0.18 -14.63 32.42
N ASP A 632 -0.11 -15.04 33.66
CA ASP A 632 0.75 -14.72 34.81
C ASP A 632 2.07 -15.50 34.75
N TYR A 633 2.04 -16.73 34.23
CA TYR A 633 3.24 -17.53 33.98
C TYR A 633 4.12 -16.95 32.87
N GLN A 634 3.51 -16.35 31.83
CA GLN A 634 4.24 -15.59 30.80
C GLN A 634 4.96 -14.39 31.42
N ASP A 635 4.30 -13.65 32.32
CA ASP A 635 4.90 -12.52 33.04
C ASP A 635 6.10 -12.98 33.87
N GLN A 636 6.02 -14.12 34.56
CA GLN A 636 7.16 -14.70 35.30
C GLN A 636 8.33 -15.09 34.38
N LEU A 637 8.04 -15.83 33.32
CA LEU A 637 9.08 -16.25 32.36
C LEU A 637 9.78 -15.04 31.73
N GLU A 638 9.04 -13.97 31.43
CA GLU A 638 9.62 -12.74 30.90
C GLU A 638 10.54 -12.06 31.91
N GLN A 639 10.16 -11.98 33.18
CA GLN A 639 10.99 -11.39 34.24
C GLN A 639 12.28 -12.20 34.48
N GLU A 640 12.17 -13.52 34.53
CA GLU A 640 13.34 -14.42 34.64
C GLU A 640 14.27 -14.23 33.44
N TRP A 641 13.72 -14.12 32.25
CA TRP A 641 14.49 -13.88 31.05
C TRP A 641 15.18 -12.51 31.07
N ILE A 642 14.46 -11.41 31.43
CA ILE A 642 15.05 -10.08 31.57
C ILE A 642 16.21 -10.11 32.58
N THR A 643 16.05 -10.79 33.71
CA THR A 643 17.12 -10.96 34.69
C THR A 643 18.37 -11.60 34.09
N SER A 644 18.18 -12.69 33.36
CA SER A 644 19.28 -13.36 32.65
C SER A 644 19.94 -12.50 31.57
N LEU A 645 19.16 -11.64 30.90
CA LEU A 645 19.68 -10.71 29.90
C LEU A 645 20.50 -9.57 30.54
N ARG A 646 20.09 -9.07 31.69
CA ARG A 646 20.86 -8.06 32.47
C ARG A 646 22.19 -8.61 32.96
N GLU A 647 22.26 -9.92 33.28
CA GLU A 647 23.52 -10.60 33.63
C GLU A 647 24.40 -10.78 32.37
N LYS A 648 23.79 -11.08 31.22
CA LYS A 648 24.52 -11.36 29.97
C LYS A 648 25.03 -10.10 29.28
N TYR A 649 24.27 -9.03 29.28
CA TYR A 649 24.57 -7.81 28.56
C TYR A 649 24.80 -6.64 29.52
N PRO A 650 25.99 -5.98 29.45
CA PRO A 650 26.28 -4.81 30.28
C PRO A 650 25.37 -3.65 29.86
N VAL A 651 24.78 -3.02 30.86
CA VAL A 651 23.99 -1.78 30.74
C VAL A 651 24.73 -0.68 31.48
N VAL A 652 24.99 0.44 30.80
CA VAL A 652 25.63 1.60 31.42
C VAL A 652 24.77 2.83 31.16
N VAL A 653 24.22 3.42 32.24
CA VAL A 653 23.39 4.64 32.19
C VAL A 653 24.26 5.86 32.48
N ASN A 654 24.09 6.93 31.70
CA ASN A 654 24.72 8.21 31.94
C ASN A 654 23.78 9.11 32.77
N GLU A 655 23.96 9.05 34.08
CA GLU A 655 23.16 9.78 35.05
C GLU A 655 23.14 11.32 34.82
N LYS A 656 24.23 11.90 34.28
CA LYS A 656 24.28 13.33 33.96
C LYS A 656 23.32 13.68 32.83
N VAL A 657 23.24 12.81 31.79
CA VAL A 657 22.32 12.99 30.67
C VAL A 657 20.90 12.75 31.13
N PHE A 658 20.66 11.72 31.94
CA PHE A 658 19.35 11.44 32.53
C PHE A 658 18.84 12.63 33.32
N ASN A 659 19.61 13.11 34.31
CA ASN A 659 19.24 14.25 35.16
C ASN A 659 19.01 15.54 34.38
N SER A 660 19.63 15.71 33.20
CA SER A 660 19.38 16.87 32.34
C SER A 660 18.00 16.89 31.68
N MET A 661 17.27 15.79 31.72
CA MET A 661 15.89 15.66 31.17
C MET A 661 14.81 15.88 32.22
N VAL A 662 15.14 15.74 33.51
CA VAL A 662 14.21 15.92 34.61
C VAL A 662 13.83 17.40 34.76
N GLN A 663 12.51 17.70 34.86
CA GLN A 663 11.94 19.03 34.99
C GLN A 663 11.14 19.18 36.31
#